data_7dabfc77f518e8d7d35dbc39f2b4e3fb
#
_entry.id   7dabfc77f518e8d7d35dbc39f2b4e3fb
#
_cell.length_a   1.000
_cell.length_b   1.000
_cell.length_c   1.000
_cell.angle_alpha   90.00
_cell.angle_beta   90.00
_cell.angle_gamma   90.00
#
_symmetry.space_group_name_H-M   'P 1'
#
loop_
_entity.id
_entity.type
_entity.pdbx_description
1 polymer ?
#
loop_
_entity_poly.entity_id
_entity_poly.type
_entity_poly.pdbx_seq_one_letter_code
_entity_poly.pdbx_strand_id
1 'polypeptide(L)'
;MSIYDTLNNEQREAVFCTEGPLLMLAGAGSGKTRSLTHRIAYLIEEKGVAPWNILAITFTNKAAQEMRERVDALVGYGSEDIWISTFHATCSRILRRHIDLLGYDRNFTIYDASDQKSLMKEVLKEMKIDTKQFPERSVMSEISSAKNEYKSPLDYRNEYGSNFRNQRIADIYERYQKRLKENNALDFDDLLVKMVDLFQTNPDVLEHYQDRFQYIMVDEYQDTNTVQFLLVSLLAKKYRNLCVVGDDDQSIYKFRGANIYNILNFEKVFPDAQVIRLEQNYRSTQNILNAANGVIANNKGRKEKKLWTENQKGELVHFKQYDTEYDEADGVVSRINFLAMRGVQYKDMAILYRTNAQSRIFEEKLKQKNIPYAIVRGISFYDRKEIKDLMSYLKVVDSGMDDLSVKRIINVPKRGIGQTTINRLQEFAILNQMSFLDAVFNADEIPEVTRALAKLHKFADMIEEFREYASEHEISELLEHILDVTQYRAELEAEGTDESISRLEDIEELFNDIAYYEEEEENPNLRDFLAEKDMYTLNAGIDNLEDENNKVLLMTLHNAKGLEFNNVFLGGMEEGVFPGFGAMMSGDESEIEEERRLCYVGITRAKERLFLSAAKRRMLRGQTQYNRRSRFIDEIPGQYLDTEQRVSEQRVVKNTERPAKYQYGAKAGKPYNLSDFKVKPVGELDYQVGDRVKHIKFGVGTVQEITKGGRDFEVAVEFDRVGRKKMFASFAKLKKVK
;
A
#
# COMPACT_ATOMS: atom_id res chain seq x y z
N MET A 1 -15.95 -1.50 43.75
CA MET A 1 -16.32 -0.94 42.43
C MET A 1 -16.28 -2.09 41.46
N SER A 2 -17.37 -2.37 40.77
CA SER A 2 -17.40 -3.40 39.74
C SER A 2 -16.52 -2.97 38.55
N ILE A 3 -15.85 -3.95 37.88
CA ILE A 3 -15.08 -3.67 36.66
C ILE A 3 -15.95 -3.01 35.58
N TYR A 4 -17.27 -3.21 35.63
CA TYR A 4 -18.25 -2.65 34.70
C TYR A 4 -18.60 -1.18 34.98
N ASP A 5 -18.28 -0.64 36.16
CA ASP A 5 -18.56 0.76 36.54
C ASP A 5 -17.73 1.75 35.71
N THR A 6 -16.65 1.29 35.09
CA THR A 6 -15.77 2.08 34.23
C THR A 6 -16.24 2.17 32.78
N LEU A 7 -17.31 1.46 32.39
CA LEU A 7 -17.91 1.46 31.08
C LEU A 7 -18.98 2.57 30.98
N ASN A 8 -19.12 3.18 29.81
CA ASN A 8 -20.26 4.06 29.53
C ASN A 8 -21.54 3.25 29.34
N ASN A 9 -22.68 3.93 29.16
CA ASN A 9 -23.99 3.27 29.10
C ASN A 9 -24.08 2.31 27.89
N GLU A 10 -23.65 2.74 26.71
CA GLU A 10 -23.70 1.94 25.48
C GLU A 10 -22.73 0.75 25.53
N GLN A 11 -21.53 0.95 26.07
CA GLN A 11 -20.59 -0.14 26.31
C GLN A 11 -21.15 -1.15 27.31
N ARG A 12 -21.79 -0.68 28.38
CA ARG A 12 -22.43 -1.52 29.41
C ARG A 12 -23.59 -2.30 28.81
N GLU A 13 -24.46 -1.65 28.01
CA GLU A 13 -25.53 -2.31 27.29
C GLU A 13 -24.98 -3.44 26.39
N ALA A 14 -23.94 -3.14 25.63
CA ALA A 14 -23.28 -4.11 24.74
C ALA A 14 -22.64 -5.29 25.51
N VAL A 15 -22.08 -5.05 26.69
CA VAL A 15 -21.51 -6.10 27.56
C VAL A 15 -22.61 -6.99 28.12
N PHE A 16 -23.73 -6.44 28.52
CA PHE A 16 -24.81 -7.17 29.19
C PHE A 16 -25.80 -7.85 28.25
N CYS A 17 -25.84 -7.47 26.98
CA CYS A 17 -26.64 -8.11 25.94
C CYS A 17 -26.00 -9.43 25.52
N THR A 18 -26.20 -10.52 26.31
CA THR A 18 -25.51 -11.79 26.10
C THR A 18 -26.12 -12.69 25.06
N GLU A 19 -27.46 -12.67 24.91
CA GLU A 19 -28.19 -13.61 24.08
C GLU A 19 -28.57 -13.01 22.72
N GLY A 20 -28.55 -13.85 21.70
CA GLY A 20 -28.90 -13.49 20.30
C GLY A 20 -27.78 -12.75 19.55
N PRO A 21 -28.02 -12.46 18.27
CA PRO A 21 -27.04 -11.75 17.44
C PRO A 21 -26.92 -10.29 17.86
N LEU A 22 -25.68 -9.83 18.03
CA LEU A 22 -25.33 -8.46 18.40
C LEU A 22 -24.35 -7.87 17.42
N LEU A 23 -24.65 -6.72 16.85
CA LEU A 23 -23.69 -5.88 16.14
C LEU A 23 -23.31 -4.68 17.02
N MET A 24 -22.07 -4.66 17.50
CA MET A 24 -21.46 -3.46 18.07
C MET A 24 -20.90 -2.61 16.94
N LEU A 25 -21.62 -1.61 16.51
CA LEU A 25 -21.17 -0.64 15.52
C LEU A 25 -20.33 0.42 16.24
N ALA A 26 -19.02 0.26 16.21
CA ALA A 26 -18.12 0.96 17.11
C ALA A 26 -17.10 1.80 16.35
N GLY A 27 -17.22 3.13 16.47
CA GLY A 27 -16.31 4.06 15.81
C GLY A 27 -14.85 3.97 16.29
N ALA A 28 -13.97 4.72 15.62
CA ALA A 28 -12.57 4.81 16.02
C ALA A 28 -12.44 5.27 17.48
N GLY A 29 -11.56 4.62 18.27
CA GLY A 29 -11.30 5.03 19.65
C GLY A 29 -12.48 4.91 20.64
N SER A 30 -13.54 4.18 20.29
CA SER A 30 -14.73 4.00 21.15
C SER A 30 -14.63 2.87 22.17
N GLY A 31 -13.49 2.18 22.24
CA GLY A 31 -13.29 1.09 23.18
C GLY A 31 -13.84 -0.27 22.70
N LYS A 32 -13.84 -0.55 21.39
CA LYS A 32 -14.23 -1.84 20.78
C LYS A 32 -13.73 -3.05 21.57
N THR A 33 -12.42 -3.22 21.59
CA THR A 33 -11.76 -4.37 22.26
C THR A 33 -12.03 -4.38 23.76
N ARG A 34 -12.13 -3.19 24.39
CA ARG A 34 -12.49 -3.10 25.82
C ARG A 34 -13.89 -3.65 26.08
N SER A 35 -14.88 -3.26 25.28
CA SER A 35 -16.25 -3.78 25.42
C SER A 35 -16.29 -5.29 25.21
N LEU A 36 -15.52 -5.80 24.21
CA LEU A 36 -15.46 -7.22 23.91
C LEU A 36 -14.83 -8.03 25.08
N THR A 37 -13.72 -7.57 25.64
CA THR A 37 -13.05 -8.24 26.75
C THR A 37 -13.88 -8.21 28.04
N HIS A 38 -14.58 -7.12 28.34
CA HIS A 38 -15.51 -7.04 29.46
C HIS A 38 -16.75 -7.94 29.28
N ARG A 39 -17.22 -8.09 28.01
CA ARG A 39 -18.31 -9.03 27.69
C ARG A 39 -17.87 -10.48 27.96
N ILE A 40 -16.65 -10.87 27.61
CA ILE A 40 -16.10 -12.18 27.92
C ILE A 40 -16.06 -12.39 29.46
N ALA A 41 -15.53 -11.42 30.20
CA ALA A 41 -15.51 -11.46 31.64
C ALA A 41 -16.91 -11.59 32.25
N TYR A 42 -17.90 -10.84 31.75
CA TYR A 42 -19.29 -10.89 32.18
C TYR A 42 -19.94 -12.26 31.97
N LEU A 43 -19.70 -12.88 30.81
CA LEU A 43 -20.20 -14.22 30.50
C LEU A 43 -19.67 -15.27 31.48
N ILE A 44 -18.41 -15.17 31.85
CA ILE A 44 -17.77 -16.13 32.75
C ILE A 44 -18.19 -15.89 34.19
N GLU A 45 -18.01 -14.67 34.70
CA GLU A 45 -18.16 -14.35 36.12
C GLU A 45 -19.61 -14.24 36.56
N GLU A 46 -20.46 -13.60 35.74
CA GLU A 46 -21.84 -13.28 36.12
C GLU A 46 -22.86 -14.26 35.54
N LYS A 47 -22.59 -14.79 34.33
CA LYS A 47 -23.51 -15.74 33.68
C LYS A 47 -23.09 -17.18 33.87
N GLY A 48 -21.91 -17.45 34.43
CA GLY A 48 -21.43 -18.80 34.71
C GLY A 48 -21.14 -19.61 33.43
N VAL A 49 -20.88 -18.92 32.30
CA VAL A 49 -20.53 -19.57 31.03
C VAL A 49 -19.15 -20.21 31.16
N ALA A 50 -19.06 -21.48 30.84
CA ALA A 50 -17.76 -22.16 30.87
C ALA A 50 -16.80 -21.56 29.82
N PRO A 51 -15.53 -21.26 30.19
CA PRO A 51 -14.57 -20.63 29.30
C PRO A 51 -14.42 -21.31 27.92
N TRP A 52 -14.44 -22.65 27.87
CA TRP A 52 -14.36 -23.45 26.65
C TRP A 52 -15.57 -23.32 25.72
N ASN A 53 -16.68 -22.70 26.16
CA ASN A 53 -17.86 -22.41 25.36
C ASN A 53 -17.77 -21.04 24.66
N ILE A 54 -16.66 -20.32 24.83
CA ILE A 54 -16.44 -19.01 24.26
C ILE A 54 -15.38 -19.10 23.12
N LEU A 55 -15.73 -18.60 21.95
CA LEU A 55 -14.84 -18.41 20.81
C LEU A 55 -14.71 -16.91 20.50
N ALA A 56 -13.51 -16.35 20.60
CA ALA A 56 -13.22 -14.98 20.22
C ALA A 56 -12.19 -14.94 19.08
N ILE A 57 -12.57 -14.32 17.99
CA ILE A 57 -11.78 -14.31 16.75
C ILE A 57 -11.34 -12.89 16.42
N THR A 58 -10.07 -12.76 16.02
CA THR A 58 -9.48 -11.51 15.51
C THR A 58 -8.62 -11.76 14.27
N PHE A 59 -8.05 -10.70 13.67
CA PHE A 59 -7.33 -10.81 12.39
C PHE A 59 -5.84 -11.11 12.54
N THR A 60 -5.20 -10.71 13.64
CA THR A 60 -3.75 -10.86 13.82
C THR A 60 -3.42 -11.59 15.12
N ASN A 61 -2.31 -12.34 15.10
CA ASN A 61 -1.82 -13.02 16.30
C ASN A 61 -1.53 -12.03 17.44
N LYS A 62 -1.01 -10.83 17.10
CA LYS A 62 -0.78 -9.77 18.09
C LYS A 62 -2.09 -9.32 18.75
N ALA A 63 -3.16 -9.08 17.97
CA ALA A 63 -4.46 -8.69 18.50
C ALA A 63 -5.07 -9.81 19.37
N ALA A 64 -4.90 -11.09 18.96
CA ALA A 64 -5.34 -12.24 19.77
C ALA A 64 -4.58 -12.32 21.09
N GLN A 65 -3.27 -12.11 21.07
CA GLN A 65 -2.44 -12.08 22.28
C GLN A 65 -2.85 -10.93 23.21
N GLU A 66 -3.00 -9.73 22.68
CA GLU A 66 -3.43 -8.56 23.46
C GLU A 66 -4.84 -8.72 24.04
N MET A 67 -5.76 -9.33 23.28
CA MET A 67 -7.10 -9.67 23.78
C MET A 67 -7.02 -10.67 24.93
N ARG A 68 -6.18 -11.70 24.80
CA ARG A 68 -5.95 -12.71 25.85
C ARG A 68 -5.43 -12.06 27.12
N GLU A 69 -4.36 -11.26 27.04
CA GLU A 69 -3.76 -10.56 28.18
C GLU A 69 -4.78 -9.67 28.92
N ARG A 70 -5.65 -8.99 28.15
CA ARG A 70 -6.71 -8.15 28.74
C ARG A 70 -7.80 -8.96 29.39
N VAL A 71 -8.16 -10.12 28.83
CA VAL A 71 -9.14 -11.04 29.46
C VAL A 71 -8.54 -11.67 30.71
N ASP A 72 -7.28 -12.13 30.66
CA ASP A 72 -6.56 -12.68 31.82
C ASP A 72 -6.51 -11.69 33.01
N ALA A 73 -6.34 -10.41 32.71
CA ALA A 73 -6.34 -9.35 33.71
C ALA A 73 -7.73 -9.09 34.34
N LEU A 74 -8.82 -9.47 33.67
CA LEU A 74 -10.20 -9.27 34.13
C LEU A 74 -10.75 -10.51 34.78
N VAL A 75 -10.43 -11.72 34.29
CA VAL A 75 -10.93 -13.01 34.75
C VAL A 75 -9.80 -13.74 35.51
N GLY A 76 -9.95 -13.98 36.78
CA GLY A 76 -8.87 -14.49 37.63
C GLY A 76 -8.38 -15.90 37.31
N TYR A 77 -9.26 -16.83 36.83
CA TYR A 77 -8.94 -18.21 36.53
C TYR A 77 -9.72 -18.75 35.33
N GLY A 78 -9.10 -19.68 34.57
CA GLY A 78 -9.75 -20.41 33.48
C GLY A 78 -9.76 -19.68 32.15
N SER A 79 -9.11 -18.53 32.03
CA SER A 79 -9.00 -17.76 30.78
C SER A 79 -8.23 -18.51 29.71
N GLU A 80 -7.32 -19.42 30.07
CA GLU A 80 -6.55 -20.28 29.17
C GLU A 80 -7.43 -21.24 28.35
N ASP A 81 -8.61 -21.58 28.82
CA ASP A 81 -9.56 -22.45 28.12
C ASP A 81 -10.43 -21.71 27.11
N ILE A 82 -10.44 -20.39 27.15
CA ILE A 82 -11.13 -19.56 26.13
C ILE A 82 -10.41 -19.70 24.79
N TRP A 83 -11.17 -19.94 23.76
CA TRP A 83 -10.58 -20.03 22.43
C TRP A 83 -10.43 -18.64 21.77
N ILE A 84 -9.37 -17.90 22.16
CA ILE A 84 -9.00 -16.61 21.57
C ILE A 84 -7.92 -16.86 20.52
N SER A 85 -8.21 -16.62 19.21
CA SER A 85 -7.28 -16.88 18.11
C SER A 85 -7.65 -16.12 16.84
N THR A 86 -6.84 -16.29 15.79
CA THR A 86 -7.18 -15.81 14.44
C THR A 86 -8.09 -16.81 13.72
N PHE A 87 -8.78 -16.37 12.66
CA PHE A 87 -9.57 -17.27 11.80
C PHE A 87 -8.76 -18.48 11.33
N HIS A 88 -7.58 -18.27 10.79
CA HIS A 88 -6.72 -19.33 10.25
C HIS A 88 -6.23 -20.30 11.32
N ALA A 89 -5.86 -19.79 12.50
CA ALA A 89 -5.43 -20.65 13.61
C ALA A 89 -6.58 -21.53 14.10
N THR A 90 -7.81 -20.97 14.20
CA THR A 90 -9.02 -21.73 14.53
C THR A 90 -9.27 -22.83 13.50
N CYS A 91 -9.27 -22.50 12.21
CA CYS A 91 -9.48 -23.45 11.13
C CYS A 91 -8.43 -24.55 11.11
N SER A 92 -7.16 -24.19 11.18
CA SER A 92 -6.05 -25.17 11.22
C SER A 92 -6.21 -26.15 12.37
N ARG A 93 -6.53 -25.66 13.58
CA ARG A 93 -6.70 -26.51 14.78
C ARG A 93 -7.87 -27.49 14.65
N ILE A 94 -8.97 -27.09 13.99
CA ILE A 94 -10.13 -27.96 13.77
C ILE A 94 -9.84 -28.95 12.64
N LEU A 95 -9.27 -28.48 11.51
CA LEU A 95 -8.93 -29.33 10.38
C LEU A 95 -7.95 -30.44 10.75
N ARG A 96 -6.94 -30.15 11.60
CA ARG A 96 -6.02 -31.19 12.12
C ARG A 96 -6.73 -32.37 12.81
N ARG A 97 -7.98 -32.21 13.22
CA ARG A 97 -8.76 -33.25 13.90
C ARG A 97 -9.70 -34.01 12.96
N HIS A 98 -10.18 -33.36 11.91
CA HIS A 98 -11.33 -33.86 11.14
C HIS A 98 -11.14 -33.83 9.61
N ILE A 99 -10.00 -33.39 9.08
CA ILE A 99 -9.81 -33.20 7.62
C ILE A 99 -9.79 -34.53 6.86
N ASP A 100 -9.57 -35.64 7.54
CA ASP A 100 -9.69 -37.00 6.99
C ASP A 100 -11.09 -37.26 6.38
N LEU A 101 -12.12 -36.60 6.89
CA LEU A 101 -13.47 -36.62 6.32
C LEU A 101 -13.58 -35.97 4.93
N LEU A 102 -12.60 -35.13 4.57
CA LEU A 102 -12.47 -34.52 3.24
C LEU A 102 -11.45 -35.24 2.34
N GLY A 103 -10.90 -36.38 2.84
CA GLY A 103 -9.94 -37.22 2.11
C GLY A 103 -8.54 -36.62 2.04
N TYR A 104 -8.10 -35.95 3.10
CA TYR A 104 -6.72 -35.57 3.38
C TYR A 104 -6.22 -36.31 4.63
N ASP A 105 -4.91 -36.44 4.77
CA ASP A 105 -4.33 -36.90 6.02
C ASP A 105 -4.26 -35.77 7.05
N ARG A 106 -4.43 -36.08 8.33
CA ARG A 106 -4.43 -35.09 9.43
C ARG A 106 -3.11 -34.35 9.60
N ASN A 107 -2.01 -34.90 9.11
CA ASN A 107 -0.66 -34.31 9.09
C ASN A 107 -0.40 -33.45 7.86
N PHE A 108 -1.43 -32.90 7.22
CA PHE A 108 -1.30 -32.03 6.05
C PHE A 108 -0.30 -30.89 6.27
N THR A 109 0.37 -30.50 5.18
CA THR A 109 1.29 -29.35 5.17
C THR A 109 0.54 -28.07 4.80
N ILE A 110 0.87 -26.95 5.45
CA ILE A 110 0.37 -25.64 5.06
C ILE A 110 1.46 -24.99 4.20
N TYR A 111 1.14 -24.75 2.93
CA TYR A 111 2.06 -24.13 1.99
C TYR A 111 2.12 -22.62 2.19
N ASP A 112 3.33 -22.11 2.41
CA ASP A 112 3.59 -20.68 2.41
C ASP A 112 3.58 -20.09 0.99
N ALA A 113 3.75 -18.76 0.85
CA ALA A 113 3.75 -18.08 -0.44
C ALA A 113 4.86 -18.60 -1.39
N SER A 114 6.00 -19.06 -0.86
CA SER A 114 7.10 -19.63 -1.65
C SER A 114 6.73 -21.01 -2.18
N ASP A 115 6.14 -21.86 -1.33
CA ASP A 115 5.68 -23.19 -1.69
C ASP A 115 4.57 -23.14 -2.75
N GLN A 116 3.58 -22.26 -2.53
CA GLN A 116 2.50 -22.01 -3.47
C GLN A 116 3.02 -21.58 -4.85
N LYS A 117 3.97 -20.63 -4.87
CA LYS A 117 4.60 -20.17 -6.11
C LYS A 117 5.36 -21.29 -6.82
N SER A 118 6.05 -22.14 -6.08
CA SER A 118 6.79 -23.27 -6.62
C SER A 118 5.83 -24.30 -7.23
N LEU A 119 4.76 -24.65 -6.53
CA LEU A 119 3.72 -25.54 -7.03
C LEU A 119 3.04 -24.97 -8.28
N MET A 120 2.70 -23.67 -8.28
CA MET A 120 2.08 -23.03 -9.43
C MET A 120 2.98 -23.10 -10.67
N LYS A 121 4.28 -22.90 -10.54
CA LYS A 121 5.25 -23.06 -11.65
C LYS A 121 5.25 -24.49 -12.21
N GLU A 122 5.18 -25.49 -11.34
CA GLU A 122 5.07 -26.88 -11.77
C GLU A 122 3.78 -27.15 -12.54
N VAL A 123 2.64 -26.63 -12.04
CA VAL A 123 1.32 -26.75 -12.67
C VAL A 123 1.31 -26.10 -14.06
N LEU A 124 1.82 -24.86 -14.18
CA LEU A 124 1.89 -24.16 -15.47
C LEU A 124 2.79 -24.90 -16.46
N LYS A 125 3.92 -25.43 -16.00
CA LYS A 125 4.84 -26.24 -16.82
C LYS A 125 4.17 -27.55 -17.30
N GLU A 126 3.49 -28.27 -16.41
CA GLU A 126 2.76 -29.49 -16.71
C GLU A 126 1.68 -29.26 -17.76
N MET A 127 0.91 -28.17 -17.61
CA MET A 127 -0.14 -27.79 -18.54
C MET A 127 0.38 -27.13 -19.83
N LYS A 128 1.69 -26.98 -19.97
CA LYS A 128 2.37 -26.31 -21.11
C LYS A 128 1.83 -24.91 -21.36
N ILE A 129 1.61 -24.14 -20.28
CA ILE A 129 1.12 -22.78 -20.34
C ILE A 129 2.30 -21.81 -20.35
N ASP A 130 2.23 -20.82 -21.25
CA ASP A 130 3.23 -19.77 -21.34
C ASP A 130 3.12 -18.81 -20.15
N THR A 131 4.15 -18.78 -19.30
CA THR A 131 4.20 -17.92 -18.11
C THR A 131 4.29 -16.41 -18.43
N LYS A 132 4.60 -16.04 -19.70
CA LYS A 132 4.50 -14.66 -20.14
C LYS A 132 3.05 -14.19 -20.32
N GLN A 133 2.15 -15.10 -20.74
CA GLN A 133 0.71 -14.81 -20.87
C GLN A 133 -0.06 -15.03 -19.56
N PHE A 134 0.41 -15.97 -18.75
CA PHE A 134 -0.16 -16.34 -17.45
C PHE A 134 0.93 -16.31 -16.37
N PRO A 135 1.34 -15.11 -15.92
CA PRO A 135 2.32 -15.02 -14.83
C PRO A 135 1.79 -15.71 -13.57
N GLU A 136 2.63 -16.53 -12.95
CA GLU A 136 2.22 -17.37 -11.82
C GLU A 136 1.55 -16.58 -10.69
N ARG A 137 2.07 -15.39 -10.37
CA ARG A 137 1.52 -14.55 -9.30
C ARG A 137 0.16 -13.97 -9.65
N SER A 138 -0.04 -13.52 -10.90
CA SER A 138 -1.34 -13.02 -11.36
C SER A 138 -2.41 -14.11 -11.28
N VAL A 139 -2.07 -15.34 -11.72
CA VAL A 139 -2.99 -16.49 -11.63
C VAL A 139 -3.28 -16.84 -10.17
N MET A 140 -2.27 -16.85 -9.30
CA MET A 140 -2.45 -17.10 -7.86
C MET A 140 -3.34 -16.05 -7.20
N SER A 141 -3.18 -14.77 -7.55
CA SER A 141 -4.03 -13.69 -7.03
C SER A 141 -5.50 -13.88 -7.42
N GLU A 142 -5.78 -14.26 -8.67
CA GLU A 142 -7.15 -14.55 -9.12
C GLU A 142 -7.75 -15.78 -8.43
N ILE A 143 -6.95 -16.84 -8.22
CA ILE A 143 -7.37 -18.03 -7.47
C ILE A 143 -7.66 -17.67 -6.01
N SER A 144 -6.80 -16.89 -5.36
CA SER A 144 -7.00 -16.42 -3.99
C SER A 144 -8.29 -15.60 -3.87
N SER A 145 -8.53 -14.67 -4.82
CA SER A 145 -9.77 -13.89 -4.86
C SER A 145 -11.01 -14.80 -4.99
N ALA A 146 -10.95 -15.80 -5.86
CA ALA A 146 -12.05 -16.77 -6.01
C ALA A 146 -12.28 -17.57 -4.72
N LYS A 147 -11.22 -18.04 -4.06
CA LYS A 147 -11.31 -18.72 -2.77
C LYS A 147 -11.92 -17.82 -1.69
N ASN A 148 -11.52 -16.56 -1.61
CA ASN A 148 -12.06 -15.59 -0.65
C ASN A 148 -13.55 -15.29 -0.85
N GLU A 149 -14.07 -15.51 -2.07
CA GLU A 149 -15.49 -15.44 -2.40
C GLU A 149 -16.21 -16.82 -2.29
N TYR A 150 -15.52 -17.85 -1.81
CA TYR A 150 -16.01 -19.24 -1.74
C TYR A 150 -16.43 -19.79 -3.10
N LYS A 151 -15.67 -19.48 -4.15
CA LYS A 151 -15.90 -19.98 -5.50
C LYS A 151 -14.97 -21.14 -5.80
N SER A 152 -15.54 -22.29 -6.13
CA SER A 152 -14.79 -23.43 -6.65
C SER A 152 -14.26 -23.15 -8.06
N PRO A 153 -13.33 -23.98 -8.60
CA PRO A 153 -12.92 -23.88 -10.00
C PRO A 153 -14.09 -23.92 -10.99
N LEU A 154 -15.12 -24.68 -10.68
CA LEU A 154 -16.34 -24.79 -11.49
C LEU A 154 -17.17 -23.50 -11.42
N ASP A 155 -17.35 -22.92 -10.22
CA ASP A 155 -18.08 -21.66 -10.03
C ASP A 155 -17.36 -20.52 -10.75
N TYR A 156 -16.04 -20.45 -10.64
CA TYR A 156 -15.22 -19.47 -11.35
C TYR A 156 -15.38 -19.59 -12.87
N ARG A 157 -15.37 -20.83 -13.39
CA ARG A 157 -15.60 -21.11 -14.81
C ARG A 157 -16.98 -20.66 -15.27
N ASN A 158 -18.01 -20.94 -14.50
CA ASN A 158 -19.40 -20.59 -14.84
C ASN A 158 -19.62 -19.07 -14.84
N GLU A 159 -19.01 -18.34 -13.91
CA GLU A 159 -19.22 -16.91 -13.76
C GLU A 159 -18.31 -16.08 -14.69
N TYR A 160 -17.05 -16.46 -14.80
CA TYR A 160 -16.05 -15.66 -15.51
C TYR A 160 -15.53 -16.30 -16.82
N GLY A 161 -15.90 -17.53 -17.12
CA GLY A 161 -15.40 -18.30 -18.26
C GLY A 161 -15.92 -17.84 -19.63
N SER A 162 -16.41 -16.59 -19.74
CA SER A 162 -16.87 -16.02 -21.02
C SER A 162 -15.74 -15.72 -22.02
N ASN A 163 -14.50 -15.63 -21.53
CA ASN A 163 -13.32 -15.39 -22.35
C ASN A 163 -12.26 -16.50 -22.18
N PHE A 164 -11.39 -16.62 -23.17
CA PHE A 164 -10.34 -17.66 -23.19
C PHE A 164 -9.39 -17.58 -21.99
N ARG A 165 -9.02 -16.38 -21.56
CA ARG A 165 -8.11 -16.20 -20.42
C ARG A 165 -8.70 -16.78 -19.14
N ASN A 166 -9.95 -16.45 -18.84
CA ASN A 166 -10.61 -16.89 -17.61
C ASN A 166 -10.93 -18.40 -17.63
N GLN A 167 -11.25 -18.96 -18.82
CA GLN A 167 -11.35 -20.42 -18.97
C GLN A 167 -10.04 -21.12 -18.61
N ARG A 168 -8.93 -20.57 -19.12
CA ARG A 168 -7.59 -21.11 -18.81
C ARG A 168 -7.25 -21.00 -17.32
N ILE A 169 -7.60 -19.88 -16.68
CA ILE A 169 -7.41 -19.74 -15.23
C ILE A 169 -8.24 -20.75 -14.45
N ALA A 170 -9.48 -21.02 -14.86
CA ALA A 170 -10.30 -22.07 -14.26
C ALA A 170 -9.64 -23.45 -14.38
N ASP A 171 -9.07 -23.79 -15.55
CA ASP A 171 -8.32 -25.04 -15.75
C ASP A 171 -7.09 -25.13 -14.84
N ILE A 172 -6.34 -24.03 -14.72
CA ILE A 172 -5.16 -23.94 -13.84
C ILE A 172 -5.59 -24.08 -12.37
N TYR A 173 -6.65 -23.41 -11.97
CA TYR A 173 -7.20 -23.49 -10.60
C TYR A 173 -7.58 -24.92 -10.24
N GLU A 174 -8.31 -25.62 -11.13
CA GLU A 174 -8.68 -27.02 -10.94
C GLU A 174 -7.44 -27.91 -10.78
N ARG A 175 -6.42 -27.73 -11.65
CA ARG A 175 -5.18 -28.51 -11.58
C ARG A 175 -4.36 -28.18 -10.32
N TYR A 176 -4.29 -26.90 -9.93
CA TYR A 176 -3.63 -26.46 -8.72
C TYR A 176 -4.24 -27.10 -7.46
N GLN A 177 -5.57 -27.07 -7.34
CA GLN A 177 -6.25 -27.71 -6.20
C GLN A 177 -6.03 -29.23 -6.17
N LYS A 178 -6.01 -29.87 -7.35
CA LYS A 178 -5.71 -31.30 -7.45
C LYS A 178 -4.30 -31.61 -6.98
N ARG A 179 -3.31 -30.80 -7.37
CA ARG A 179 -1.91 -30.96 -6.93
C ARG A 179 -1.73 -30.71 -5.44
N LEU A 180 -2.39 -29.71 -4.87
CA LEU A 180 -2.40 -29.51 -3.42
C LEU A 180 -2.92 -30.77 -2.71
N LYS A 181 -4.02 -31.35 -3.19
CA LYS A 181 -4.58 -32.57 -2.61
C LYS A 181 -3.66 -33.79 -2.79
N GLU A 182 -3.05 -33.97 -3.95
CA GLU A 182 -2.06 -35.02 -4.22
C GLU A 182 -0.84 -34.94 -3.26
N ASN A 183 -0.45 -33.72 -2.88
CA ASN A 183 0.65 -33.45 -1.95
C ASN A 183 0.23 -33.46 -0.47
N ASN A 184 -1.01 -33.78 -0.16
CA ASN A 184 -1.60 -33.61 1.17
C ASN A 184 -1.29 -32.23 1.78
N ALA A 185 -1.52 -31.18 0.99
CA ALA A 185 -1.21 -29.80 1.34
C ALA A 185 -2.43 -28.90 1.18
N LEU A 186 -2.48 -27.85 1.99
CA LEU A 186 -3.43 -26.74 1.90
C LEU A 186 -2.65 -25.44 1.74
N ASP A 187 -3.12 -24.51 0.94
CA ASP A 187 -2.65 -23.14 1.02
C ASP A 187 -3.38 -22.36 2.13
N PHE A 188 -3.01 -21.10 2.30
CA PHE A 188 -3.56 -20.30 3.39
C PHE A 188 -5.08 -20.06 3.25
N ASP A 189 -5.56 -19.83 2.02
CA ASP A 189 -6.98 -19.66 1.73
C ASP A 189 -7.77 -20.96 1.90
N ASP A 190 -7.14 -22.10 1.57
CA ASP A 190 -7.77 -23.42 1.76
C ASP A 190 -8.11 -23.73 3.22
N LEU A 191 -7.39 -23.18 4.20
CA LEU A 191 -7.74 -23.37 5.59
C LEU A 191 -9.17 -22.91 5.89
N LEU A 192 -9.58 -21.80 5.28
CA LEU A 192 -10.94 -21.27 5.43
C LEU A 192 -11.95 -22.03 4.55
N VAL A 193 -11.62 -22.25 3.29
CA VAL A 193 -12.50 -22.94 2.34
C VAL A 193 -12.78 -24.37 2.80
N LYS A 194 -11.74 -25.14 3.16
CA LYS A 194 -11.89 -26.52 3.64
C LYS A 194 -12.61 -26.63 4.98
N MET A 195 -12.51 -25.59 5.81
CA MET A 195 -13.29 -25.52 7.03
C MET A 195 -14.79 -25.38 6.75
N VAL A 196 -15.18 -24.53 5.80
CA VAL A 196 -16.57 -24.41 5.36
C VAL A 196 -17.03 -25.69 4.68
N ASP A 197 -16.22 -26.30 3.78
CA ASP A 197 -16.50 -27.58 3.14
C ASP A 197 -16.78 -28.67 4.21
N LEU A 198 -15.91 -28.78 5.23
CA LEU A 198 -16.04 -29.74 6.32
C LEU A 198 -17.38 -29.61 7.03
N PHE A 199 -17.76 -28.40 7.42
CA PHE A 199 -19.00 -28.14 8.13
C PHE A 199 -20.25 -28.36 7.29
N GLN A 200 -20.20 -28.08 6.01
CA GLN A 200 -21.34 -28.29 5.10
C GLN A 200 -21.55 -29.79 4.78
N THR A 201 -20.46 -30.55 4.67
CA THR A 201 -20.53 -31.96 4.31
C THR A 201 -20.62 -32.91 5.49
N ASN A 202 -20.28 -32.45 6.71
CA ASN A 202 -20.28 -33.27 7.93
C ASN A 202 -21.03 -32.56 9.07
N PRO A 203 -22.38 -32.68 9.09
CA PRO A 203 -23.22 -32.00 10.08
C PRO A 203 -22.88 -32.36 11.54
N ASP A 204 -22.45 -33.58 11.81
CA ASP A 204 -22.08 -34.03 13.18
C ASP A 204 -20.86 -33.26 13.71
N VAL A 205 -19.88 -32.97 12.83
CA VAL A 205 -18.72 -32.16 13.19
C VAL A 205 -19.14 -30.71 13.45
N LEU A 206 -20.01 -30.17 12.59
CA LEU A 206 -20.55 -28.82 12.79
C LEU A 206 -21.30 -28.73 14.11
N GLU A 207 -22.20 -29.69 14.41
CA GLU A 207 -22.98 -29.72 15.65
C GLU A 207 -22.08 -29.79 16.88
N HIS A 208 -21.03 -30.63 16.85
CA HIS A 208 -20.04 -30.69 17.92
C HIS A 208 -19.40 -29.33 18.23
N TYR A 209 -19.01 -28.56 17.20
CA TYR A 209 -18.39 -27.25 17.42
C TYR A 209 -19.42 -26.15 17.69
N GLN A 210 -20.67 -26.27 17.26
CA GLN A 210 -21.76 -25.42 17.72
C GLN A 210 -22.03 -25.61 19.21
N ASP A 211 -22.07 -26.83 19.67
CA ASP A 211 -22.26 -27.12 21.13
C ASP A 211 -21.06 -26.66 21.98
N ARG A 212 -19.86 -26.74 21.39
CA ARG A 212 -18.67 -26.23 22.05
C ARG A 212 -18.65 -24.71 22.12
N PHE A 213 -18.95 -24.01 21.03
CA PHE A 213 -18.86 -22.54 20.92
C PHE A 213 -20.25 -21.90 20.96
N GLN A 214 -20.80 -21.88 22.20
CA GLN A 214 -22.13 -21.31 22.42
C GLN A 214 -22.16 -19.79 22.31
N TYR A 215 -21.01 -19.13 22.53
CA TYR A 215 -20.82 -17.69 22.42
C TYR A 215 -19.65 -17.41 21.47
N ILE A 216 -19.95 -16.71 20.37
CA ILE A 216 -18.98 -16.40 19.33
C ILE A 216 -18.81 -14.90 19.25
N MET A 217 -17.57 -14.42 19.25
CA MET A 217 -17.23 -13.00 19.13
C MET A 217 -16.23 -12.79 18.01
N VAL A 218 -16.46 -11.77 17.18
CA VAL A 218 -15.57 -11.43 16.07
C VAL A 218 -15.22 -9.96 16.14
N ASP A 219 -13.94 -9.65 16.32
CA ASP A 219 -13.41 -8.28 16.26
C ASP A 219 -13.07 -7.88 14.82
N GLU A 220 -13.03 -6.57 14.53
CA GLU A 220 -12.75 -5.98 13.20
C GLU A 220 -13.62 -6.59 12.07
N TYR A 221 -14.88 -6.85 12.34
CA TYR A 221 -15.79 -7.60 11.45
C TYR A 221 -15.94 -7.00 10.05
N GLN A 222 -15.70 -5.69 9.86
CA GLN A 222 -15.71 -5.01 8.57
C GLN A 222 -14.60 -5.47 7.61
N ASP A 223 -13.57 -6.17 8.12
CA ASP A 223 -12.46 -6.67 7.31
C ASP A 223 -12.64 -8.16 6.92
N THR A 224 -13.76 -8.77 7.29
CA THR A 224 -14.05 -10.18 6.94
C THR A 224 -14.36 -10.35 5.44
N ASN A 225 -13.86 -11.47 4.88
CA ASN A 225 -14.24 -11.91 3.55
C ASN A 225 -15.50 -12.81 3.57
N THR A 226 -15.97 -13.24 2.40
CA THR A 226 -17.19 -14.05 2.28
C THR A 226 -17.04 -15.41 2.96
N VAL A 227 -15.89 -16.07 2.86
CA VAL A 227 -15.66 -17.38 3.49
C VAL A 227 -15.68 -17.29 5.01
N GLN A 228 -15.06 -16.28 5.58
CA GLN A 228 -15.07 -16.01 7.02
C GLN A 228 -16.48 -15.72 7.52
N PHE A 229 -17.25 -14.96 6.76
CA PHE A 229 -18.67 -14.73 7.06
C PHE A 229 -19.47 -16.03 7.07
N LEU A 230 -19.30 -16.89 6.04
CA LEU A 230 -19.98 -18.20 5.97
C LEU A 230 -19.62 -19.09 7.16
N LEU A 231 -18.33 -19.16 7.50
CA LEU A 231 -17.83 -19.94 8.65
C LEU A 231 -18.48 -19.52 9.95
N VAL A 232 -18.48 -18.22 10.24
CA VAL A 232 -19.09 -17.67 11.46
C VAL A 232 -20.60 -17.91 11.48
N SER A 233 -21.27 -17.75 10.33
CA SER A 233 -22.71 -17.98 10.21
C SER A 233 -23.08 -19.44 10.45
N LEU A 234 -22.28 -20.39 9.97
CA LEU A 234 -22.49 -21.83 10.22
C LEU A 234 -22.34 -22.15 11.72
N LEU A 235 -21.27 -21.67 12.34
CA LEU A 235 -21.03 -21.91 13.78
C LEU A 235 -22.13 -21.29 14.66
N ALA A 236 -22.55 -20.07 14.35
CA ALA A 236 -23.55 -19.35 15.14
C ALA A 236 -24.99 -19.89 14.98
N LYS A 237 -25.25 -20.75 14.00
CA LYS A 237 -26.62 -21.14 13.59
C LYS A 237 -27.47 -21.74 14.71
N LYS A 238 -26.86 -22.54 15.61
CA LYS A 238 -27.59 -23.29 16.65
C LYS A 238 -27.98 -22.40 17.84
N TYR A 239 -27.03 -21.71 18.43
CA TYR A 239 -27.24 -20.88 19.64
C TYR A 239 -27.53 -19.43 19.36
N ARG A 240 -27.13 -18.93 18.19
CA ARG A 240 -27.33 -17.54 17.73
C ARG A 240 -26.65 -16.45 18.57
N ASN A 241 -25.83 -16.81 19.56
CA ASN A 241 -25.10 -15.87 20.41
C ASN A 241 -23.83 -15.38 19.66
N LEU A 242 -24.04 -14.63 18.61
CA LEU A 242 -23.00 -14.05 17.77
C LEU A 242 -22.87 -12.57 18.07
N CYS A 243 -21.73 -12.16 18.62
CA CYS A 243 -21.39 -10.76 18.79
C CYS A 243 -20.31 -10.36 17.79
N VAL A 244 -20.60 -9.45 16.88
CA VAL A 244 -19.62 -8.89 15.95
C VAL A 244 -19.35 -7.43 16.29
N VAL A 245 -18.07 -7.05 16.27
CA VAL A 245 -17.62 -5.70 16.55
C VAL A 245 -16.87 -5.15 15.34
N GLY A 246 -17.23 -3.97 14.91
CA GLY A 246 -16.59 -3.38 13.74
C GLY A 246 -16.93 -1.93 13.50
N ASP A 247 -16.20 -1.34 12.58
CA ASP A 247 -16.37 0.02 12.08
C ASP A 247 -16.33 0.01 10.55
N ASP A 248 -17.48 0.10 9.90
CA ASP A 248 -17.56 0.15 8.43
C ASP A 248 -16.76 1.32 7.84
N ASP A 249 -16.58 2.42 8.60
CA ASP A 249 -15.74 3.55 8.21
C ASP A 249 -14.23 3.24 8.29
N GLN A 250 -13.83 2.09 8.84
CA GLN A 250 -12.46 1.60 8.88
C GLN A 250 -12.21 0.35 8.01
N SER A 251 -13.15 0.03 7.10
CA SER A 251 -12.95 -1.05 6.10
C SER A 251 -12.01 -0.56 4.98
N ILE A 252 -10.74 -0.98 5.04
CA ILE A 252 -9.65 -0.54 4.16
C ILE A 252 -8.83 -1.69 3.57
N TYR A 253 -9.37 -2.92 3.57
CA TYR A 253 -8.70 -4.12 3.08
C TYR A 253 -9.46 -4.82 1.94
N LYS A 254 -10.23 -4.08 1.12
CA LYS A 254 -10.93 -4.61 -0.07
C LYS A 254 -9.94 -5.32 -1.01
N PHE A 255 -8.74 -4.77 -1.19
CA PHE A 255 -7.66 -5.36 -1.98
C PHE A 255 -7.14 -6.71 -1.45
N ARG A 256 -7.48 -7.07 -0.19
CA ARG A 256 -7.22 -8.39 0.42
C ARG A 256 -8.47 -9.26 0.52
N GLY A 257 -9.51 -8.95 -0.24
CA GLY A 257 -10.75 -9.71 -0.28
C GLY A 257 -11.76 -9.36 0.83
N ALA A 258 -11.52 -8.33 1.66
CA ALA A 258 -12.50 -7.87 2.64
C ALA A 258 -13.80 -7.44 1.96
N ASN A 259 -14.93 -7.86 2.52
CA ASN A 259 -16.25 -7.54 1.99
C ASN A 259 -17.03 -6.70 3.00
N ILE A 260 -17.07 -5.39 2.79
CA ILE A 260 -17.78 -4.44 3.65
C ILE A 260 -19.27 -4.77 3.81
N TYR A 261 -19.87 -5.44 2.81
CA TYR A 261 -21.29 -5.82 2.88
C TYR A 261 -21.60 -6.80 3.99
N ASN A 262 -20.61 -7.52 4.55
CA ASN A 262 -20.80 -8.39 5.71
C ASN A 262 -21.30 -7.60 6.93
N ILE A 263 -20.70 -6.44 7.21
CA ILE A 263 -21.13 -5.58 8.32
C ILE A 263 -22.35 -4.73 7.95
N LEU A 264 -22.42 -4.22 6.71
CA LEU A 264 -23.54 -3.38 6.25
C LEU A 264 -24.87 -4.16 6.22
N ASN A 265 -24.82 -5.43 5.82
CA ASN A 265 -26.01 -6.28 5.67
C ASN A 265 -26.24 -7.21 6.87
N PHE A 266 -25.54 -7.03 8.00
CA PHE A 266 -25.65 -7.93 9.16
C PHE A 266 -27.11 -8.11 9.60
N GLU A 267 -27.89 -7.03 9.72
CA GLU A 267 -29.31 -7.06 10.11
C GLU A 267 -30.22 -7.72 9.08
N LYS A 268 -29.79 -7.79 7.79
CA LYS A 268 -30.56 -8.53 6.77
C LYS A 268 -30.37 -10.04 6.92
N VAL A 269 -29.17 -10.46 7.34
CA VAL A 269 -28.86 -11.88 7.60
C VAL A 269 -29.38 -12.33 8.94
N PHE A 270 -29.30 -11.47 9.93
CA PHE A 270 -29.80 -11.68 11.29
C PHE A 270 -30.89 -10.63 11.62
N PRO A 271 -32.15 -10.86 11.21
CA PRO A 271 -33.23 -9.86 11.37
C PRO A 271 -33.58 -9.54 12.83
N ASP A 272 -33.25 -10.42 13.73
CA ASP A 272 -33.41 -10.28 15.19
C ASP A 272 -32.18 -9.67 15.89
N ALA A 273 -31.17 -9.24 15.12
CA ALA A 273 -29.96 -8.68 15.67
C ALA A 273 -30.21 -7.35 16.39
N GLN A 274 -29.61 -7.22 17.57
CA GLN A 274 -29.49 -5.93 18.22
C GLN A 274 -28.31 -5.16 17.65
N VAL A 275 -28.47 -3.84 17.45
CA VAL A 275 -27.41 -2.96 16.99
C VAL A 275 -27.15 -1.91 18.04
N ILE A 276 -25.97 -1.97 18.66
CA ILE A 276 -25.55 -1.00 19.67
C ILE A 276 -24.43 -0.15 19.07
N ARG A 277 -24.60 1.19 19.13
CA ARG A 277 -23.62 2.13 18.56
C ARG A 277 -22.71 2.66 19.66
N LEU A 278 -21.39 2.43 19.48
CA LEU A 278 -20.37 3.01 20.37
C LEU A 278 -19.79 4.25 19.68
N GLU A 279 -20.36 5.41 19.97
CA GLU A 279 -20.03 6.68 19.32
C GLU A 279 -19.13 7.59 20.17
N GLN A 280 -19.04 7.35 21.48
CA GLN A 280 -18.14 8.09 22.36
C GLN A 280 -16.70 7.70 22.12
N ASN A 281 -15.89 8.66 21.67
CA ASN A 281 -14.46 8.48 21.45
C ASN A 281 -13.65 8.94 22.66
N TYR A 282 -12.72 8.10 23.09
CA TYR A 282 -11.82 8.35 24.25
C TYR A 282 -10.40 8.73 23.84
N ARG A 283 -10.10 8.71 22.51
CA ARG A 283 -8.76 8.89 21.98
C ARG A 283 -8.45 10.34 21.64
N SER A 284 -9.25 10.94 20.79
CA SER A 284 -8.95 12.17 20.06
C SER A 284 -9.64 13.39 20.68
N THR A 285 -9.08 14.57 20.43
CA THR A 285 -9.73 15.85 20.72
C THR A 285 -10.93 16.09 19.81
N GLN A 286 -11.85 16.98 20.23
CA GLN A 286 -13.09 17.23 19.52
C GLN A 286 -12.89 17.80 18.11
N ASN A 287 -11.89 18.66 17.90
CA ASN A 287 -11.60 19.23 16.58
C ASN A 287 -11.15 18.16 15.58
N ILE A 288 -10.31 17.21 16.01
CA ILE A 288 -9.88 16.08 15.19
C ILE A 288 -11.07 15.21 14.79
N LEU A 289 -11.97 14.90 15.76
CA LEU A 289 -13.15 14.10 15.47
C LEU A 289 -14.12 14.80 14.53
N ASN A 290 -14.32 16.10 14.70
CA ASN A 290 -15.18 16.86 13.81
C ASN A 290 -14.62 16.93 12.38
N ALA A 291 -13.30 16.99 12.21
CA ALA A 291 -12.65 16.87 10.91
C ALA A 291 -12.87 15.48 10.31
N ALA A 292 -12.65 14.41 11.09
CA ALA A 292 -12.89 13.03 10.65
C ALA A 292 -14.35 12.78 10.24
N ASN A 293 -15.31 13.24 11.07
CA ASN A 293 -16.74 13.15 10.76
C ASN A 293 -17.08 13.90 9.47
N GLY A 294 -16.47 15.07 9.23
CA GLY A 294 -16.68 15.85 8.01
C GLY A 294 -16.25 15.11 6.76
N VAL A 295 -15.07 14.48 6.80
CA VAL A 295 -14.55 13.70 5.68
C VAL A 295 -15.42 12.48 5.42
N ILE A 296 -15.68 11.65 6.42
CA ILE A 296 -16.34 10.36 6.23
C ILE A 296 -17.83 10.49 5.89
N ALA A 297 -18.48 11.63 6.22
CA ALA A 297 -19.87 11.89 5.90
C ALA A 297 -20.14 11.93 4.38
N ASN A 298 -19.12 12.07 3.55
CA ASN A 298 -19.24 12.06 2.09
C ASN A 298 -19.35 10.64 1.49
N ASN A 299 -19.15 9.58 2.28
CA ASN A 299 -19.40 8.20 1.85
C ASN A 299 -20.91 7.91 1.93
N LYS A 300 -21.43 7.27 0.86
CA LYS A 300 -22.84 6.88 0.77
C LYS A 300 -23.11 5.49 1.33
N GLY A 301 -22.17 4.57 1.09
CA GLY A 301 -22.26 3.16 1.53
C GLY A 301 -21.78 2.96 2.97
N ARG A 302 -22.45 3.58 3.96
CA ARG A 302 -22.08 3.47 5.38
C ARG A 302 -23.29 3.36 6.30
N LYS A 303 -23.07 2.77 7.50
CA LYS A 303 -24.05 2.84 8.60
C LYS A 303 -23.90 4.20 9.30
N GLU A 304 -25.03 4.89 9.49
CA GLU A 304 -25.03 6.22 10.10
C GLU A 304 -24.55 6.15 11.56
N LYS A 305 -23.46 6.88 11.85
CA LYS A 305 -22.90 7.11 13.17
C LYS A 305 -22.13 8.41 13.19
N LYS A 306 -22.03 9.05 14.35
CA LYS A 306 -21.30 10.30 14.54
C LYS A 306 -20.47 10.25 15.81
N LEU A 307 -19.15 10.26 15.66
CA LEU A 307 -18.25 10.28 16.81
C LEU A 307 -18.34 11.59 17.58
N TRP A 308 -18.37 11.48 18.89
CA TRP A 308 -18.29 12.58 19.83
C TRP A 308 -17.34 12.26 20.98
N THR A 309 -16.88 13.27 21.73
CA THR A 309 -15.94 13.07 22.85
C THR A 309 -16.18 14.08 23.96
N GLU A 310 -15.88 13.70 25.18
CA GLU A 310 -15.74 14.59 26.34
C GLU A 310 -14.33 15.16 26.51
N ASN A 311 -13.37 14.69 25.68
CA ASN A 311 -12.03 15.25 25.67
C ASN A 311 -12.08 16.74 25.28
N GLN A 312 -11.03 17.46 25.66
CA GLN A 312 -10.90 18.88 25.35
C GLN A 312 -11.08 19.17 23.84
N LYS A 313 -11.43 20.41 23.54
CA LYS A 313 -11.63 20.86 22.16
C LYS A 313 -10.38 20.62 21.30
N GLY A 314 -9.19 20.83 21.86
CA GLY A 314 -7.91 20.67 21.18
C GLY A 314 -7.58 21.80 20.20
N GLU A 315 -6.42 21.71 19.58
CA GLU A 315 -6.00 22.58 18.48
C GLU A 315 -6.81 22.30 17.23
N LEU A 316 -6.92 23.29 16.31
CA LEU A 316 -7.47 23.04 14.97
C LEU A 316 -6.56 22.09 14.20
N VAL A 317 -7.11 21.38 13.23
CA VAL A 317 -6.32 20.57 12.30
C VAL A 317 -5.46 21.52 11.45
N HIS A 318 -4.15 21.39 11.50
CA HIS A 318 -3.24 22.23 10.73
C HIS A 318 -3.11 21.70 9.30
N PHE A 319 -3.31 22.55 8.32
CA PHE A 319 -3.04 22.23 6.92
C PHE A 319 -2.06 23.25 6.33
N LYS A 320 -1.02 22.73 5.68
CA LYS A 320 -0.06 23.57 4.95
C LYS A 320 0.23 22.97 3.58
N GLN A 321 0.15 23.81 2.55
CA GLN A 321 0.57 23.48 1.20
C GLN A 321 1.93 24.11 0.92
N TYR A 322 2.89 23.26 0.57
CA TYR A 322 4.26 23.62 0.23
C TYR A 322 4.42 23.75 -1.28
N ASP A 323 5.55 24.32 -1.74
CA ASP A 323 5.80 24.45 -3.17
C ASP A 323 6.27 23.14 -3.79
N THR A 324 7.15 22.40 -3.12
CA THR A 324 7.68 21.09 -3.54
C THR A 324 7.51 20.05 -2.44
N GLU A 325 7.67 18.76 -2.79
CA GLU A 325 7.71 17.66 -1.83
C GLU A 325 8.89 17.73 -0.87
N TYR A 326 10.02 18.31 -1.30
CA TYR A 326 11.17 18.53 -0.45
C TYR A 326 10.91 19.61 0.60
N ASP A 327 10.22 20.70 0.21
CA ASP A 327 9.76 21.73 1.14
C ASP A 327 8.73 21.17 2.12
N GLU A 328 7.84 20.26 1.65
CA GLU A 328 6.89 19.56 2.49
C GLU A 328 7.60 18.76 3.58
N ALA A 329 8.55 17.92 3.20
CA ALA A 329 9.31 17.10 4.14
C ALA A 329 10.13 17.94 5.10
N ASP A 330 10.83 19.00 4.63
CA ASP A 330 11.56 19.90 5.51
C ASP A 330 10.64 20.62 6.50
N GLY A 331 9.47 21.05 6.06
CA GLY A 331 8.45 21.68 6.89
C GLY A 331 7.91 20.74 7.96
N VAL A 332 7.60 19.51 7.62
CA VAL A 332 7.14 18.47 8.55
C VAL A 332 8.23 18.16 9.59
N VAL A 333 9.45 17.90 9.15
CA VAL A 333 10.58 17.58 10.04
C VAL A 333 10.95 18.77 10.93
N SER A 334 10.86 20.00 10.41
CA SER A 334 11.03 21.22 11.23
C SER A 334 9.96 21.34 12.31
N ARG A 335 8.71 20.98 12.03
CA ARG A 335 7.63 20.95 13.00
C ARG A 335 7.85 19.89 14.07
N ILE A 336 8.32 18.70 13.69
CA ILE A 336 8.70 17.62 14.61
C ILE A 336 9.79 18.12 15.58
N ASN A 337 10.86 18.71 15.05
CA ASN A 337 11.93 19.28 15.86
C ASN A 337 11.43 20.36 16.82
N PHE A 338 10.55 21.24 16.33
CA PHE A 338 9.92 22.28 17.16
C PHE A 338 9.11 21.69 18.33
N LEU A 339 8.36 20.61 18.10
CA LEU A 339 7.62 19.92 19.16
C LEU A 339 8.57 19.23 20.14
N ALA A 340 9.64 18.61 19.66
CA ALA A 340 10.65 17.98 20.49
C ALA A 340 11.36 19.01 21.41
N MET A 341 11.69 20.21 20.91
CA MET A 341 12.22 21.30 21.72
C MET A 341 11.26 21.76 22.81
N ARG A 342 9.99 21.47 22.70
CA ARG A 342 8.95 21.73 23.71
C ARG A 342 8.67 20.55 24.63
N GLY A 343 9.51 19.50 24.58
CA GLY A 343 9.44 18.35 25.47
C GLY A 343 8.55 17.20 24.98
N VAL A 344 8.01 17.27 23.75
CA VAL A 344 7.26 16.13 23.17
C VAL A 344 8.25 15.05 22.76
N GLN A 345 8.01 13.81 23.18
CA GLN A 345 8.88 12.68 22.83
C GLN A 345 8.71 12.28 21.36
N TYR A 346 9.77 11.86 20.69
CA TYR A 346 9.70 11.41 19.29
C TYR A 346 8.77 10.22 19.10
N LYS A 347 8.70 9.28 20.05
CA LYS A 347 7.79 8.13 20.03
C LYS A 347 6.30 8.50 20.03
N ASP A 348 5.97 9.72 20.41
CA ASP A 348 4.60 10.27 20.40
C ASP A 348 4.24 10.92 19.06
N MET A 349 5.13 10.87 18.07
CA MET A 349 4.99 11.46 16.76
C MET A 349 5.04 10.39 15.67
N ALA A 350 4.14 10.48 14.70
CA ALA A 350 4.15 9.60 13.53
C ALA A 350 3.96 10.38 12.24
N ILE A 351 4.73 10.01 11.20
CA ILE A 351 4.52 10.45 9.82
C ILE A 351 3.77 9.34 9.09
N LEU A 352 2.60 9.67 8.57
CA LEU A 352 1.75 8.75 7.81
C LEU A 352 1.71 9.18 6.34
N TYR A 353 1.77 8.20 5.44
CA TYR A 353 1.75 8.42 4.00
C TYR A 353 0.96 7.32 3.28
N ARG A 354 0.61 7.54 2.00
CA ARG A 354 -0.20 6.59 1.21
C ARG A 354 0.62 5.42 0.70
N THR A 355 1.82 5.65 0.19
CA THR A 355 2.71 4.62 -0.38
C THR A 355 4.06 4.59 0.30
N ASN A 356 4.73 3.43 0.25
CA ASN A 356 6.05 3.25 0.86
C ASN A 356 7.12 4.16 0.22
N ALA A 357 7.00 4.45 -1.07
CA ALA A 357 7.94 5.31 -1.80
C ALA A 357 8.06 6.71 -1.15
N GLN A 358 6.95 7.26 -0.64
CA GLN A 358 6.95 8.57 0.02
C GLN A 358 7.85 8.66 1.27
N SER A 359 8.28 7.51 1.85
CA SER A 359 9.13 7.54 3.05
C SER A 359 10.50 8.15 2.78
N ARG A 360 11.05 8.00 1.56
CA ARG A 360 12.41 8.39 1.19
C ARG A 360 12.74 9.84 1.59
N ILE A 361 11.94 10.78 1.12
CA ILE A 361 12.19 12.21 1.34
C ILE A 361 12.12 12.56 2.85
N PHE A 362 11.17 11.96 3.60
CA PHE A 362 11.07 12.12 5.04
C PHE A 362 12.28 11.52 5.76
N GLU A 363 12.74 10.32 5.36
CA GLU A 363 13.92 9.67 5.88
C GLU A 363 15.17 10.56 5.71
N GLU A 364 15.34 11.12 4.50
CA GLU A 364 16.44 12.04 4.19
C GLU A 364 16.45 13.27 5.10
N LYS A 365 15.30 13.93 5.22
CA LYS A 365 15.20 15.15 6.04
C LYS A 365 15.35 14.88 7.53
N LEU A 366 14.86 13.72 8.04
CA LEU A 366 15.08 13.31 9.43
C LEU A 366 16.55 13.04 9.70
N LYS A 367 17.24 12.33 8.78
CA LYS A 367 18.69 12.10 8.87
C LYS A 367 19.50 13.40 8.87
N GLN A 368 19.20 14.30 7.91
CA GLN A 368 19.87 15.61 7.83
C GLN A 368 19.78 16.42 9.13
N LYS A 369 18.67 16.26 9.88
CA LYS A 369 18.44 16.95 11.16
C LYS A 369 18.79 16.11 12.39
N ASN A 370 19.41 14.93 12.21
CA ASN A 370 19.77 13.98 13.26
C ASN A 370 18.59 13.64 14.17
N ILE A 371 17.39 13.42 13.59
CA ILE A 371 16.19 13.01 14.31
C ILE A 371 16.05 11.50 14.19
N PRO A 372 16.03 10.76 15.31
CA PRO A 372 15.87 9.30 15.28
C PRO A 372 14.48 8.89 14.77
N TYR A 373 14.44 7.93 13.86
CA TYR A 373 13.19 7.40 13.30
C TYR A 373 13.21 5.88 13.13
N ALA A 374 12.03 5.31 12.96
CA ALA A 374 11.88 3.91 12.59
C ALA A 374 10.73 3.72 11.58
N ILE A 375 10.92 2.85 10.60
CA ILE A 375 9.88 2.49 9.64
C ILE A 375 9.13 1.26 10.16
N VAL A 376 7.83 1.41 10.37
CA VAL A 376 6.99 0.33 10.90
C VAL A 376 6.62 -0.64 9.79
N ARG A 377 7.03 -1.90 9.93
CA ARG A 377 6.80 -2.97 8.93
C ARG A 377 7.37 -2.65 7.55
N GLY A 378 8.44 -1.87 7.50
CA GLY A 378 9.12 -1.50 6.28
C GLY A 378 10.63 -1.63 6.41
N ILE A 379 11.30 -1.50 5.28
CA ILE A 379 12.76 -1.45 5.15
C ILE A 379 13.09 -0.04 4.67
N SER A 380 14.21 0.53 5.13
CA SER A 380 14.70 1.83 4.64
C SER A 380 14.76 1.85 3.11
N PHE A 381 14.50 2.98 2.50
CA PHE A 381 14.36 3.07 1.04
C PHE A 381 15.57 2.46 0.30
N TYR A 382 16.78 2.88 0.64
CA TYR A 382 18.00 2.36 0.00
C TYR A 382 18.37 0.92 0.41
N ASP A 383 17.69 0.35 1.42
CA ASP A 383 17.86 -1.05 1.82
C ASP A 383 16.91 -2.00 1.10
N ARG A 384 15.92 -1.48 0.36
CA ARG A 384 14.96 -2.29 -0.40
C ARG A 384 15.68 -3.03 -1.51
N LYS A 385 15.20 -4.24 -1.78
CA LYS A 385 15.88 -5.16 -2.71
C LYS A 385 16.06 -4.56 -4.10
N GLU A 386 14.97 -4.06 -4.69
CA GLU A 386 14.94 -3.46 -6.04
C GLU A 386 15.84 -2.24 -6.13
N ILE A 387 15.88 -1.40 -5.09
CA ILE A 387 16.74 -0.23 -5.04
C ILE A 387 18.21 -0.65 -4.93
N LYS A 388 18.53 -1.60 -4.05
CA LYS A 388 19.91 -2.17 -3.97
C LYS A 388 20.35 -2.83 -5.26
N ASP A 389 19.44 -3.50 -5.96
CA ASP A 389 19.74 -4.12 -7.26
C ASP A 389 20.11 -3.05 -8.30
N LEU A 390 19.31 -2.00 -8.44
CA LEU A 390 19.53 -0.91 -9.39
C LEU A 390 20.75 -0.05 -9.01
N MET A 391 20.90 0.30 -7.74
CA MET A 391 22.11 0.99 -7.26
C MET A 391 23.38 0.17 -7.51
N SER A 392 23.30 -1.17 -7.42
CA SER A 392 24.42 -2.03 -7.74
C SER A 392 24.75 -2.03 -9.24
N TYR A 393 23.74 -1.94 -10.13
CA TYR A 393 23.98 -1.71 -11.55
C TYR A 393 24.73 -0.39 -11.78
N LEU A 394 24.26 0.69 -11.21
CA LEU A 394 24.87 2.02 -11.35
C LEU A 394 26.34 2.00 -10.83
N LYS A 395 26.61 1.35 -9.69
CA LYS A 395 27.97 1.20 -9.14
C LYS A 395 28.88 0.40 -10.06
N VAL A 396 28.39 -0.67 -10.67
CA VAL A 396 29.18 -1.50 -11.60
C VAL A 396 29.48 -0.74 -12.89
N VAL A 397 28.58 0.11 -13.34
CA VAL A 397 28.81 1.00 -14.48
C VAL A 397 29.89 2.03 -14.15
N ASP A 398 29.83 2.69 -12.99
CA ASP A 398 30.83 3.70 -12.60
C ASP A 398 32.24 3.16 -12.48
N SER A 399 32.46 2.10 -11.70
CA SER A 399 33.83 1.64 -11.43
C SER A 399 34.05 0.14 -11.68
N GLY A 400 33.04 -0.70 -11.45
CA GLY A 400 33.15 -2.17 -11.53
C GLY A 400 34.08 -2.80 -10.51
N MET A 401 34.63 -2.02 -9.58
CA MET A 401 35.57 -2.49 -8.55
C MET A 401 34.87 -3.12 -7.34
N ASP A 402 33.57 -2.88 -7.20
CA ASP A 402 32.77 -3.46 -6.12
C ASP A 402 32.27 -4.87 -6.49
N ASP A 403 33.06 -5.86 -6.10
CA ASP A 403 32.75 -7.28 -6.29
C ASP A 403 31.38 -7.67 -5.73
N LEU A 404 30.91 -7.05 -4.65
CA LEU A 404 29.62 -7.36 -4.06
C LEU A 404 28.47 -6.91 -4.98
N SER A 405 28.59 -5.73 -5.56
CA SER A 405 27.62 -5.22 -6.53
C SER A 405 27.59 -6.07 -7.80
N VAL A 406 28.73 -6.46 -8.33
CA VAL A 406 28.79 -7.36 -9.51
C VAL A 406 28.12 -8.71 -9.22
N LYS A 407 28.44 -9.34 -8.08
CA LYS A 407 27.83 -10.62 -7.68
C LYS A 407 26.34 -10.51 -7.43
N ARG A 408 25.89 -9.36 -6.98
CA ARG A 408 24.46 -9.10 -6.77
C ARG A 408 23.70 -9.08 -8.09
N ILE A 409 24.20 -8.39 -9.10
CA ILE A 409 23.47 -8.17 -10.36
C ILE A 409 23.69 -9.23 -11.42
N ILE A 410 24.74 -10.04 -11.34
CA ILE A 410 25.13 -10.99 -12.41
C ILE A 410 24.01 -11.96 -12.80
N ASN A 411 23.09 -12.24 -11.86
CA ASN A 411 21.93 -13.12 -12.09
C ASN A 411 20.60 -12.46 -11.67
N VAL A 412 20.52 -11.14 -11.70
CA VAL A 412 19.32 -10.34 -11.41
C VAL A 412 19.13 -9.33 -12.54
N PRO A 413 18.05 -9.42 -13.34
CA PRO A 413 17.12 -10.56 -13.49
C PRO A 413 17.80 -11.90 -13.83
N LYS A 414 17.06 -13.00 -13.70
CA LYS A 414 17.62 -14.35 -13.86
C LYS A 414 18.24 -14.59 -15.24
N ARG A 415 19.57 -14.81 -15.30
CA ARG A 415 20.32 -15.13 -16.52
C ARG A 415 20.77 -16.59 -16.58
N GLY A 416 20.49 -17.37 -15.51
CA GLY A 416 20.88 -18.77 -15.43
C GLY A 416 22.39 -18.96 -15.19
N ILE A 417 23.04 -17.98 -14.55
CA ILE A 417 24.40 -18.07 -14.02
C ILE A 417 24.29 -18.59 -12.59
N GLY A 418 24.70 -19.82 -12.37
CA GLY A 418 24.56 -20.50 -11.08
C GLY A 418 25.68 -20.18 -10.09
N GLN A 419 25.42 -20.45 -8.80
CA GLN A 419 26.39 -20.20 -7.72
C GLN A 419 27.77 -20.88 -7.93
N THR A 420 27.78 -22.06 -8.53
CA THR A 420 29.04 -22.76 -8.86
C THR A 420 29.89 -21.94 -9.84
N THR A 421 29.28 -21.31 -10.84
CA THR A 421 30.00 -20.45 -11.80
C THR A 421 30.53 -19.20 -11.07
N ILE A 422 29.73 -18.59 -10.23
CA ILE A 422 30.14 -17.43 -9.43
C ILE A 422 31.33 -17.75 -8.53
N ASN A 423 31.31 -18.91 -7.87
CA ASN A 423 32.42 -19.34 -7.02
C ASN A 423 33.72 -19.54 -7.82
N ARG A 424 33.63 -20.10 -9.03
CA ARG A 424 34.79 -20.31 -9.90
C ARG A 424 35.39 -19.01 -10.41
N LEU A 425 34.55 -18.06 -10.81
CA LEU A 425 34.98 -16.70 -11.15
C LEU A 425 35.68 -16.03 -9.97
N GLN A 426 35.16 -16.21 -8.76
CA GLN A 426 35.79 -15.66 -7.55
C GLN A 426 37.12 -16.26 -7.24
N GLU A 427 37.27 -17.60 -7.36
CA GLU A 427 38.54 -18.31 -7.19
C GLU A 427 39.58 -17.80 -8.20
N PHE A 428 39.20 -17.66 -9.46
CA PHE A 428 40.05 -17.13 -10.52
C PHE A 428 40.47 -15.68 -10.27
N ALA A 429 39.53 -14.82 -9.87
CA ALA A 429 39.80 -13.42 -9.52
C ALA A 429 40.84 -13.30 -8.39
N ILE A 430 40.70 -14.10 -7.32
CA ILE A 430 41.61 -14.11 -6.19
C ILE A 430 43.01 -14.59 -6.63
N LEU A 431 43.08 -15.69 -7.40
CA LEU A 431 44.35 -16.26 -7.85
C LEU A 431 45.14 -15.29 -8.74
N ASN A 432 44.45 -14.51 -9.56
CA ASN A 432 45.06 -13.58 -10.51
C ASN A 432 45.11 -12.13 -10.01
N GLN A 433 44.68 -11.86 -8.77
CA GLN A 433 44.70 -10.55 -8.14
C GLN A 433 43.95 -9.47 -8.97
N MET A 434 42.83 -9.85 -9.53
CA MET A 434 41.95 -8.97 -10.33
C MET A 434 40.57 -8.84 -9.70
N SER A 435 39.75 -7.86 -10.15
CA SER A 435 38.37 -7.72 -9.71
C SER A 435 37.50 -8.89 -10.19
N PHE A 436 36.38 -9.13 -9.53
CA PHE A 436 35.41 -10.13 -9.96
C PHE A 436 34.85 -9.82 -11.37
N LEU A 437 34.70 -8.54 -11.72
CA LEU A 437 34.25 -8.12 -13.04
C LEU A 437 35.33 -8.44 -14.10
N ASP A 438 36.59 -8.18 -13.80
CA ASP A 438 37.69 -8.57 -14.71
C ASP A 438 37.72 -10.08 -14.95
N ALA A 439 37.46 -10.89 -13.92
CA ALA A 439 37.33 -12.33 -14.08
C ALA A 439 36.13 -12.73 -14.97
N VAL A 440 35.05 -11.95 -14.97
CA VAL A 440 33.92 -12.14 -15.91
C VAL A 440 34.34 -11.82 -17.33
N PHE A 441 35.08 -10.73 -17.56
CA PHE A 441 35.61 -10.35 -18.88
C PHE A 441 36.64 -11.38 -19.40
N ASN A 442 37.39 -11.98 -18.50
CA ASN A 442 38.40 -13.02 -18.85
C ASN A 442 37.84 -14.44 -18.66
N ALA A 443 36.52 -14.64 -18.75
CA ALA A 443 35.89 -15.94 -18.52
C ALA A 443 36.35 -17.05 -19.49
N ASP A 444 36.85 -16.69 -20.65
CA ASP A 444 37.47 -17.63 -21.63
C ASP A 444 38.72 -18.37 -21.09
N GLU A 445 39.41 -17.77 -20.14
CA GLU A 445 40.60 -18.36 -19.51
C GLU A 445 40.24 -19.36 -18.41
N ILE A 446 38.94 -19.55 -18.10
CA ILE A 446 38.46 -20.41 -17.01
C ILE A 446 37.76 -21.66 -17.58
N PRO A 447 38.44 -22.79 -17.72
CA PRO A 447 37.87 -24.00 -18.33
C PRO A 447 36.63 -24.51 -17.63
N GLU A 448 36.53 -24.30 -16.32
CA GLU A 448 35.41 -24.77 -15.48
C GLU A 448 34.12 -24.03 -15.69
N VAL A 449 34.10 -22.85 -16.33
CA VAL A 449 32.90 -22.07 -16.61
C VAL A 449 32.40 -22.15 -18.06
N THR A 450 33.00 -22.99 -18.89
CA THR A 450 32.69 -23.14 -20.33
C THR A 450 31.21 -23.29 -20.61
N ARG A 451 30.44 -23.99 -19.76
CA ARG A 451 28.98 -24.13 -19.93
C ARG A 451 28.19 -22.84 -19.73
N ALA A 452 28.75 -21.89 -19.00
CA ALA A 452 28.13 -20.59 -18.72
C ALA A 452 28.70 -19.46 -19.60
N LEU A 453 29.77 -19.73 -20.39
CA LEU A 453 30.57 -18.74 -21.10
C LEU A 453 29.71 -17.78 -21.95
N ALA A 454 28.81 -18.32 -22.77
CA ALA A 454 27.89 -17.47 -23.57
C ALA A 454 27.00 -16.55 -22.75
N LYS A 455 26.69 -16.89 -21.50
CA LYS A 455 25.90 -16.06 -20.59
C LYS A 455 26.78 -15.03 -19.91
N LEU A 456 28.02 -15.36 -19.62
CA LEU A 456 29.00 -14.44 -19.05
C LEU A 456 29.38 -13.37 -20.06
N HIS A 457 29.62 -13.74 -21.34
CA HIS A 457 29.86 -12.78 -22.41
C HIS A 457 28.69 -11.82 -22.57
N LYS A 458 27.45 -12.34 -22.64
CA LYS A 458 26.25 -11.46 -22.71
C LYS A 458 26.14 -10.49 -21.54
N PHE A 459 26.55 -10.91 -20.34
CA PHE A 459 26.56 -10.03 -19.18
C PHE A 459 27.70 -9.01 -19.30
N ALA A 460 28.89 -9.42 -19.72
CA ALA A 460 30.03 -8.54 -19.95
C ALA A 460 29.70 -7.47 -21.01
N ASP A 461 29.20 -7.89 -22.19
CA ASP A 461 28.79 -7.01 -23.29
C ASP A 461 27.75 -5.98 -22.82
N MET A 462 26.78 -6.42 -22.03
CA MET A 462 25.75 -5.55 -21.46
C MET A 462 26.33 -4.49 -20.51
N ILE A 463 27.32 -4.84 -19.70
CA ILE A 463 27.98 -3.86 -18.80
C ILE A 463 28.80 -2.87 -19.60
N GLU A 464 29.49 -3.30 -20.67
CA GLU A 464 30.19 -2.40 -21.58
C GLU A 464 29.23 -1.44 -22.27
N GLU A 465 28.11 -1.93 -22.81
CA GLU A 465 27.05 -1.13 -23.39
C GLU A 465 26.56 -0.04 -22.40
N PHE A 466 26.31 -0.40 -21.15
CA PHE A 466 25.89 0.57 -20.15
C PHE A 466 26.95 1.62 -19.84
N ARG A 467 28.23 1.25 -19.84
CA ARG A 467 29.35 2.19 -19.66
C ARG A 467 29.49 3.18 -20.82
N GLU A 468 29.36 2.68 -22.05
CA GLU A 468 29.36 3.52 -23.23
C GLU A 468 28.17 4.49 -23.17
N TYR A 469 26.98 3.99 -22.84
CA TYR A 469 25.77 4.80 -22.74
C TYR A 469 25.90 5.88 -21.63
N ALA A 470 26.44 5.53 -20.48
CA ALA A 470 26.67 6.46 -19.36
C ALA A 470 27.64 7.60 -19.68
N SER A 471 28.52 7.45 -20.68
CA SER A 471 29.48 8.48 -21.07
C SER A 471 28.83 9.63 -21.87
N GLU A 472 27.66 9.43 -22.46
CA GLU A 472 26.98 10.35 -23.36
C GLU A 472 25.59 10.80 -22.89
N HIS A 473 25.08 10.22 -21.79
CA HIS A 473 23.70 10.38 -21.33
C HIS A 473 23.62 10.72 -19.83
N GLU A 474 22.51 11.28 -19.43
CA GLU A 474 22.19 11.59 -18.03
C GLU A 474 21.95 10.31 -17.21
N ILE A 475 22.07 10.40 -15.88
CA ILE A 475 21.93 9.24 -14.96
C ILE A 475 20.51 8.66 -15.03
N SER A 476 19.50 9.52 -15.17
CA SER A 476 18.10 9.13 -15.33
C SER A 476 17.87 8.35 -16.64
N GLU A 477 18.48 8.78 -17.74
CA GLU A 477 18.43 8.07 -19.02
C GLU A 477 19.18 6.72 -18.94
N LEU A 478 20.32 6.68 -18.26
CA LEU A 478 21.06 5.44 -18.00
C LEU A 478 20.21 4.45 -17.18
N LEU A 479 19.52 4.89 -16.13
CA LEU A 479 18.66 4.02 -15.33
C LEU A 479 17.51 3.45 -16.16
N GLU A 480 16.87 4.26 -17.02
CA GLU A 480 15.83 3.78 -17.93
C GLU A 480 16.37 2.74 -18.90
N HIS A 481 17.56 3.00 -19.47
CA HIS A 481 18.22 2.06 -20.37
C HIS A 481 18.57 0.73 -19.69
N ILE A 482 19.05 0.78 -18.44
CA ILE A 482 19.30 -0.43 -17.63
C ILE A 482 18.01 -1.23 -17.44
N LEU A 483 16.90 -0.58 -17.08
CA LEU A 483 15.60 -1.23 -16.88
C LEU A 483 15.06 -1.85 -18.17
N ASP A 484 15.24 -1.17 -19.31
CA ASP A 484 14.79 -1.65 -20.61
C ASP A 484 15.61 -2.83 -21.13
N VAL A 485 16.95 -2.77 -21.08
CA VAL A 485 17.83 -3.85 -21.55
C VAL A 485 17.74 -5.07 -20.67
N THR A 486 17.67 -4.88 -19.35
CA THR A 486 17.55 -5.99 -18.38
C THR A 486 16.16 -6.57 -18.32
N GLN A 487 15.13 -5.85 -18.79
CA GLN A 487 13.70 -6.19 -18.64
C GLN A 487 13.26 -6.28 -17.16
N TYR A 488 13.95 -5.59 -16.25
CA TYR A 488 13.68 -5.64 -14.80
C TYR A 488 12.27 -5.12 -14.47
N ARG A 489 11.88 -3.97 -15.07
CA ARG A 489 10.53 -3.39 -14.93
C ARG A 489 9.46 -4.33 -15.49
N ALA A 490 9.69 -4.89 -16.68
CA ALA A 490 8.74 -5.79 -17.32
C ALA A 490 8.52 -7.09 -16.52
N GLU A 491 9.55 -7.60 -15.82
CA GLU A 491 9.41 -8.76 -14.92
C GLU A 491 8.49 -8.41 -13.73
N LEU A 492 8.63 -7.23 -13.13
CA LEU A 492 7.79 -6.78 -12.02
C LEU A 492 6.34 -6.50 -12.46
N GLU A 493 6.14 -5.87 -13.61
CA GLU A 493 4.81 -5.65 -14.19
C GLU A 493 4.09 -6.97 -14.47
N ALA A 494 4.81 -7.95 -14.99
CA ALA A 494 4.28 -9.28 -15.24
C ALA A 494 3.92 -10.05 -13.95
N GLU A 495 4.51 -9.71 -12.81
CA GLU A 495 4.15 -10.30 -11.52
C GLU A 495 2.74 -9.89 -11.07
N GLY A 496 2.31 -8.63 -11.29
CA GLY A 496 0.96 -8.12 -11.04
C GLY A 496 0.46 -8.23 -9.59
N THR A 497 1.37 -8.29 -8.62
CA THR A 497 1.05 -8.38 -7.18
C THR A 497 1.17 -7.02 -6.51
N ASP A 498 0.52 -6.83 -5.36
CA ASP A 498 0.68 -5.60 -4.56
C ASP A 498 2.15 -5.34 -4.19
N GLU A 499 2.93 -6.42 -3.97
CA GLU A 499 4.36 -6.30 -3.69
C GLU A 499 5.13 -5.81 -4.91
N SER A 500 4.84 -6.32 -6.10
CA SER A 500 5.49 -5.87 -7.34
C SER A 500 5.07 -4.45 -7.72
N ILE A 501 3.81 -4.06 -7.45
CA ILE A 501 3.34 -2.68 -7.61
C ILE A 501 4.12 -1.75 -6.67
N SER A 502 4.27 -2.13 -5.41
CA SER A 502 5.07 -1.34 -4.45
C SER A 502 6.54 -1.21 -4.89
N ARG A 503 7.12 -2.28 -5.47
CA ARG A 503 8.50 -2.22 -6.01
C ARG A 503 8.60 -1.33 -7.24
N LEU A 504 7.59 -1.30 -8.09
CA LEU A 504 7.53 -0.36 -9.21
C LEU A 504 7.43 1.09 -8.72
N GLU A 505 6.62 1.37 -7.68
CA GLU A 505 6.58 2.68 -7.04
C GLU A 505 7.95 3.08 -6.45
N ASP A 506 8.69 2.15 -5.87
CA ASP A 506 10.03 2.37 -5.35
C ASP A 506 11.03 2.70 -6.47
N ILE A 507 10.94 2.03 -7.62
CA ILE A 507 11.75 2.33 -8.81
C ILE A 507 11.42 3.73 -9.34
N GLU A 508 10.15 4.10 -9.43
CA GLU A 508 9.73 5.44 -9.84
C GLU A 508 10.27 6.53 -8.87
N GLU A 509 10.33 6.21 -7.58
CA GLU A 509 10.89 7.13 -6.59
C GLU A 509 12.41 7.24 -6.71
N LEU A 510 13.13 6.20 -7.14
CA LEU A 510 14.55 6.31 -7.46
C LEU A 510 14.78 7.22 -8.68
N PHE A 511 13.91 7.15 -9.69
CA PHE A 511 13.93 8.10 -10.81
C PHE A 511 13.73 9.54 -10.35
N ASN A 512 12.78 9.78 -9.44
CA ASN A 512 12.53 11.10 -8.89
C ASN A 512 13.76 11.65 -8.16
N ASP A 513 14.46 10.79 -7.41
CA ASP A 513 15.68 11.16 -6.68
C ASP A 513 16.83 11.54 -7.63
N ILE A 514 17.04 10.75 -8.67
CA ILE A 514 18.07 11.01 -9.69
C ILE A 514 17.75 12.30 -10.44
N ALA A 515 16.52 12.46 -10.92
CA ALA A 515 16.11 13.65 -11.66
C ALA A 515 16.22 14.92 -10.81
N TYR A 516 15.89 14.84 -9.51
CA TYR A 516 16.09 15.96 -8.60
C TYR A 516 17.57 16.31 -8.44
N TYR A 517 18.46 15.31 -8.31
CA TYR A 517 19.91 15.53 -8.27
C TYR A 517 20.41 16.19 -9.55
N GLU A 518 19.91 15.77 -10.71
CA GLU A 518 20.26 16.34 -12.02
C GLU A 518 19.78 17.79 -12.19
N GLU A 519 18.65 18.17 -11.56
CA GLU A 519 18.13 19.54 -11.61
C GLU A 519 18.89 20.50 -10.64
N GLU A 520 19.37 20.01 -9.49
CA GLU A 520 19.98 20.85 -8.46
C GLU A 520 21.51 21.03 -8.64
N GLU A 521 22.19 20.06 -9.27
CA GLU A 521 23.65 20.12 -9.45
C GLU A 521 24.05 20.79 -10.77
N GLU A 522 25.03 21.69 -10.70
CA GLU A 522 25.53 22.39 -11.91
C GLU A 522 26.17 21.44 -12.94
N ASN A 523 26.80 20.35 -12.47
CA ASN A 523 27.45 19.34 -13.31
C ASN A 523 27.14 17.94 -12.74
N PRO A 524 25.93 17.45 -12.91
CA PRO A 524 25.52 16.15 -12.38
C PRO A 524 26.36 15.04 -13.00
N ASN A 525 26.84 14.11 -12.16
CA ASN A 525 27.57 12.94 -12.63
C ASN A 525 27.29 11.73 -11.72
N LEU A 526 27.41 10.54 -12.30
CA LEU A 526 27.08 9.29 -11.62
C LEU A 526 27.90 9.04 -10.37
N ARG A 527 29.18 9.36 -10.39
CA ARG A 527 30.11 9.12 -9.27
C ARG A 527 29.74 9.94 -8.04
N ASP A 528 29.44 11.22 -8.22
CA ASP A 528 29.09 12.11 -7.11
C ASP A 528 27.71 11.75 -6.56
N PHE A 529 26.75 11.41 -7.42
CA PHE A 529 25.46 10.86 -7.01
C PHE A 529 25.62 9.62 -6.11
N LEU A 530 26.41 8.63 -6.56
CA LEU A 530 26.65 7.41 -5.79
C LEU A 530 27.35 7.70 -4.46
N ALA A 531 28.34 8.60 -4.45
CA ALA A 531 29.05 9.01 -3.25
C ALA A 531 28.12 9.67 -2.23
N GLU A 532 27.23 10.55 -2.69
CA GLU A 532 26.19 11.16 -1.84
C GLU A 532 25.30 10.10 -1.19
N LYS A 533 24.80 9.12 -1.99
CA LYS A 533 23.89 8.09 -1.48
C LYS A 533 24.59 7.06 -0.59
N ASP A 534 25.86 6.78 -0.79
CA ASP A 534 26.65 5.95 0.11
C ASP A 534 26.88 6.60 1.47
N MET A 535 27.15 7.91 1.52
CA MET A 535 27.20 8.68 2.77
C MET A 535 25.88 8.64 3.53
N TYR A 536 24.78 8.64 2.78
CA TYR A 536 23.42 8.49 3.32
C TYR A 536 23.23 7.16 4.04
N THR A 537 23.71 6.07 3.45
CA THR A 537 23.56 4.71 3.97
C THR A 537 24.46 4.48 5.20
N LEU A 538 25.69 5.02 5.21
CA LEU A 538 26.64 4.87 6.31
C LEU A 538 26.16 5.55 7.60
N ASN A 539 25.55 6.73 7.50
CA ASN A 539 25.04 7.46 8.66
C ASN A 539 23.82 6.75 9.32
N ALA A 540 23.15 5.85 8.64
CA ALA A 540 22.06 5.08 9.21
C ALA A 540 22.49 4.05 10.27
N GLY A 541 23.76 3.68 10.33
CA GLY A 541 24.32 2.68 11.26
C GLY A 541 24.93 3.22 12.54
N ILE A 542 25.20 4.54 12.64
CA ILE A 542 25.95 5.11 13.75
C ILE A 542 25.07 5.63 14.89
N ASP A 543 23.79 5.94 14.64
CA ASP A 543 22.91 6.64 15.58
C ASP A 543 22.01 5.72 16.45
N ASN A 544 22.34 4.45 16.63
CA ASN A 544 21.51 3.52 17.38
C ASN A 544 21.83 3.40 18.88
N LEU A 545 22.56 4.34 19.50
CA LEU A 545 23.17 4.10 20.80
C LEU A 545 22.53 4.80 22.01
N GLU A 546 21.54 5.69 21.84
CA GLU A 546 20.87 6.29 23.02
C GLU A 546 19.34 6.28 22.84
N ASP A 547 18.64 5.48 23.65
CA ASP A 547 17.19 5.34 23.75
C ASP A 547 16.52 4.64 22.56
N GLU A 548 16.64 3.30 22.47
CA GLU A 548 16.05 2.46 21.39
C GLU A 548 14.54 2.65 21.19
N ASN A 549 13.83 3.28 22.13
CA ASN A 549 12.38 3.42 22.13
C ASN A 549 11.87 4.82 21.75
N ASN A 550 12.72 5.86 21.69
CA ASN A 550 12.28 7.23 21.43
C ASN A 550 12.57 7.66 19.99
N LYS A 551 11.79 7.17 19.03
CA LYS A 551 11.95 7.40 17.59
C LYS A 551 10.65 7.88 16.96
N VAL A 552 10.74 8.78 15.97
CA VAL A 552 9.59 9.13 15.11
C VAL A 552 9.21 7.90 14.28
N LEU A 553 7.94 7.56 14.24
CA LEU A 553 7.48 6.41 13.49
C LEU A 553 6.99 6.81 12.09
N LEU A 554 7.52 6.16 11.07
CA LEU A 554 7.14 6.33 9.67
C LEU A 554 6.37 5.10 9.21
N MET A 555 5.21 5.28 8.60
CA MET A 555 4.41 4.15 8.10
C MET A 555 3.36 4.57 7.08
N THR A 556 2.91 3.59 6.31
CA THR A 556 1.72 3.80 5.47
C THR A 556 0.46 3.91 6.33
N LEU A 557 -0.55 4.58 5.80
CA LEU A 557 -1.87 4.69 6.41
C LEU A 557 -2.48 3.31 6.76
N HIS A 558 -2.27 2.29 5.92
CA HIS A 558 -2.74 0.93 6.18
C HIS A 558 -2.06 0.32 7.42
N ASN A 559 -0.75 0.53 7.58
CA ASN A 559 -0.01 0.02 8.74
C ASN A 559 -0.35 0.78 10.03
N ALA A 560 -0.90 1.99 9.93
CA ALA A 560 -1.33 2.79 11.07
C ALA A 560 -2.65 2.30 11.67
N LYS A 561 -3.42 1.44 10.98
CA LYS A 561 -4.64 0.86 11.54
C LYS A 561 -4.35 0.09 12.83
N GLY A 562 -5.14 0.36 13.86
CA GLY A 562 -4.93 -0.21 15.20
C GLY A 562 -3.97 0.58 16.11
N LEU A 563 -3.12 1.47 15.54
CA LEU A 563 -2.18 2.30 16.31
C LEU A 563 -2.79 3.67 16.65
N GLU A 564 -2.08 4.43 17.53
CA GLU A 564 -2.50 5.78 17.93
C GLU A 564 -1.30 6.59 18.44
N PHE A 565 -1.27 7.88 18.14
CA PHE A 565 -0.15 8.78 18.42
C PHE A 565 -0.65 10.12 18.94
N ASN A 566 0.12 10.77 19.82
CA ASN A 566 -0.25 12.10 20.29
C ASN A 566 -0.23 13.12 19.14
N ASN A 567 0.76 13.03 18.26
CA ASN A 567 0.93 13.93 17.12
C ASN A 567 1.07 13.15 15.82
N VAL A 568 0.19 13.41 14.86
CA VAL A 568 0.19 12.76 13.55
C VAL A 568 0.48 13.78 12.46
N PHE A 569 1.39 13.43 11.58
CA PHE A 569 1.72 14.16 10.36
C PHE A 569 1.28 13.30 9.16
N LEU A 570 0.32 13.77 8.39
CA LEU A 570 -0.22 13.10 7.22
C LEU A 570 0.23 13.86 5.97
N GLY A 571 1.19 13.29 5.25
CA GLY A 571 1.82 13.90 4.08
C GLY A 571 1.22 13.45 2.75
N GLY A 572 1.47 14.24 1.70
CA GLY A 572 1.05 13.91 0.34
C GLY A 572 -0.46 14.04 0.10
N MET A 573 -1.12 14.98 0.76
CA MET A 573 -2.57 15.22 0.62
C MET A 573 -2.89 15.92 -0.70
N GLU A 574 -2.76 15.17 -1.81
CA GLU A 574 -2.85 15.67 -3.18
C GLU A 574 -3.64 14.71 -4.07
N GLU A 575 -4.44 15.26 -4.99
CA GLU A 575 -5.11 14.46 -6.04
C GLU A 575 -4.06 13.72 -6.89
N GLY A 576 -4.24 12.41 -7.06
CA GLY A 576 -3.29 11.53 -7.75
C GLY A 576 -2.26 10.85 -6.83
N VAL A 577 -2.07 11.38 -5.61
CA VAL A 577 -1.26 10.76 -4.54
C VAL A 577 -2.18 10.18 -3.46
N PHE A 578 -3.04 11.01 -2.90
CA PHE A 578 -4.06 10.60 -1.93
C PHE A 578 -5.32 11.48 -2.06
N PRO A 579 -6.40 11.01 -2.73
CA PRO A 579 -6.60 9.66 -3.30
C PRO A 579 -5.62 9.33 -4.42
N GLY A 580 -5.29 8.03 -4.53
CA GLY A 580 -4.39 7.52 -5.55
C GLY A 580 -4.95 7.65 -6.97
N PHE A 581 -4.05 7.77 -7.98
CA PHE A 581 -4.44 7.92 -9.38
C PHE A 581 -5.32 6.77 -9.88
N GLY A 582 -5.04 5.52 -9.47
CA GLY A 582 -5.83 4.35 -9.82
C GLY A 582 -7.29 4.47 -9.39
N ALA A 583 -7.54 4.85 -8.14
CA ALA A 583 -8.89 5.05 -7.60
C ALA A 583 -9.64 6.18 -8.32
N MET A 584 -8.93 7.25 -8.72
CA MET A 584 -9.53 8.36 -9.47
C MET A 584 -9.93 7.99 -10.90
N MET A 585 -9.18 7.10 -11.55
CA MET A 585 -9.40 6.70 -12.94
C MET A 585 -10.27 5.46 -13.11
N SER A 586 -10.54 4.72 -12.04
CA SER A 586 -11.38 3.50 -12.09
C SER A 586 -12.81 3.74 -12.57
N GLY A 587 -13.34 4.96 -12.37
CA GLY A 587 -14.74 5.28 -12.62
C GLY A 587 -15.71 4.65 -11.60
N ASP A 588 -15.21 3.92 -10.61
CA ASP A 588 -15.97 3.31 -9.52
C ASP A 588 -15.92 4.22 -8.27
N GLU A 589 -17.06 4.80 -7.89
CA GLU A 589 -17.15 5.62 -6.67
C GLU A 589 -16.69 4.85 -5.41
N SER A 590 -16.84 3.54 -5.38
CA SER A 590 -16.45 2.72 -4.23
C SER A 590 -14.96 2.76 -3.93
N GLU A 591 -14.11 2.96 -4.95
CA GLU A 591 -12.67 3.11 -4.79
C GLU A 591 -12.31 4.44 -4.07
N ILE A 592 -13.00 5.52 -4.42
CA ILE A 592 -12.83 6.81 -3.72
C ILE A 592 -13.38 6.73 -2.30
N GLU A 593 -14.47 6.00 -2.08
CA GLU A 593 -14.99 5.77 -0.73
C GLU A 593 -14.02 4.98 0.15
N GLU A 594 -13.27 4.02 -0.43
CA GLU A 594 -12.22 3.29 0.30
C GLU A 594 -11.03 4.20 0.63
N GLU A 595 -10.55 5.00 -0.32
CA GLU A 595 -9.51 5.99 -0.05
C GLU A 595 -9.95 7.01 1.02
N ARG A 596 -11.25 7.39 1.05
CA ARG A 596 -11.81 8.27 2.09
C ARG A 596 -11.84 7.58 3.46
N ARG A 597 -12.18 6.28 3.53
CA ARG A 597 -12.06 5.49 4.76
C ARG A 597 -10.61 5.43 5.24
N LEU A 598 -9.66 5.29 4.31
CA LEU A 598 -8.24 5.32 4.64
C LEU A 598 -7.80 6.70 5.19
N CYS A 599 -8.33 7.79 4.64
CA CYS A 599 -8.13 9.14 5.18
C CYS A 599 -8.72 9.28 6.59
N TYR A 600 -9.95 8.82 6.80
CA TYR A 600 -10.58 8.77 8.11
C TYR A 600 -9.76 7.96 9.12
N VAL A 601 -9.22 6.79 8.71
CA VAL A 601 -8.30 6.02 9.55
C VAL A 601 -7.10 6.88 9.94
N GLY A 602 -6.44 7.53 8.98
CA GLY A 602 -5.27 8.38 9.25
C GLY A 602 -5.58 9.52 10.23
N ILE A 603 -6.65 10.26 10.02
CA ILE A 603 -7.09 11.35 10.91
C ILE A 603 -7.34 10.84 12.33
N THR A 604 -8.03 9.71 12.46
CA THR A 604 -8.40 9.13 13.76
C THR A 604 -7.24 8.42 14.50
N ARG A 605 -6.02 8.43 13.92
CA ARG A 605 -4.82 7.99 14.67
C ARG A 605 -4.31 9.07 15.62
N ALA A 606 -4.65 10.33 15.38
CA ALA A 606 -4.21 11.45 16.19
C ALA A 606 -5.01 11.55 17.50
N LYS A 607 -4.29 11.72 18.62
CA LYS A 607 -4.87 12.02 19.94
C LYS A 607 -5.02 13.52 20.16
N GLU A 608 -3.92 14.26 20.06
CA GLU A 608 -3.84 15.68 20.45
C GLU A 608 -3.74 16.62 19.25
N ARG A 609 -2.86 16.32 18.28
CA ARG A 609 -2.58 17.19 17.14
C ARG A 609 -2.52 16.43 15.84
N LEU A 610 -3.08 17.06 14.82
CA LEU A 610 -3.07 16.55 13.43
C LEU A 610 -2.52 17.65 12.51
N PHE A 611 -1.47 17.28 11.76
CA PHE A 611 -0.84 18.10 10.74
C PHE A 611 -1.04 17.43 9.38
N LEU A 612 -1.67 18.13 8.46
CA LEU A 612 -1.88 17.70 7.09
C LEU A 612 -0.97 18.51 6.16
N SER A 613 -0.33 17.87 5.21
CA SER A 613 0.55 18.56 4.27
C SER A 613 0.37 18.09 2.83
N ALA A 614 0.67 18.99 1.90
CA ALA A 614 0.61 18.76 0.46
C ALA A 614 1.71 19.56 -0.24
N ALA A 615 2.17 19.10 -1.40
CA ALA A 615 3.02 19.86 -2.31
C ALA A 615 2.21 20.34 -3.52
N LYS A 616 2.52 21.55 -4.04
CA LYS A 616 1.93 22.05 -5.30
C LYS A 616 2.54 21.37 -6.51
N ARG A 617 3.84 21.08 -6.42
CA ARG A 617 4.62 20.38 -7.43
C ARG A 617 5.22 19.16 -6.79
N ARG A 618 5.08 18.02 -7.42
CA ARG A 618 5.71 16.77 -7.00
C ARG A 618 6.29 16.09 -8.22
N MET A 619 7.48 15.57 -8.10
CA MET A 619 8.06 14.73 -9.13
C MET A 619 7.42 13.35 -9.06
N LEU A 620 6.82 12.93 -10.17
CA LEU A 620 6.22 11.62 -10.35
C LEU A 620 6.70 11.06 -11.67
N ARG A 621 7.37 9.90 -11.65
CA ARG A 621 7.95 9.24 -12.83
C ARG A 621 8.94 10.13 -13.60
N GLY A 622 9.84 10.79 -12.86
CA GLY A 622 10.83 11.70 -13.44
C GLY A 622 10.24 12.96 -14.09
N GLN A 623 8.97 13.28 -13.85
CA GLN A 623 8.32 14.46 -14.39
C GLN A 623 7.65 15.28 -13.30
N THR A 624 7.95 16.56 -13.25
CA THR A 624 7.28 17.48 -12.33
C THR A 624 5.81 17.64 -12.71
N GLN A 625 4.94 17.21 -11.80
CA GLN A 625 3.49 17.35 -11.92
C GLN A 625 2.96 18.42 -10.97
N TYR A 626 1.94 19.15 -11.41
CA TYR A 626 1.23 20.13 -10.59
C TYR A 626 -0.05 19.51 -10.07
N ASN A 627 -0.05 19.14 -8.79
CA ASN A 627 -1.17 18.48 -8.16
C ASN A 627 -2.09 19.50 -7.48
N ARG A 628 -3.39 19.25 -7.55
CA ARG A 628 -4.35 19.94 -6.70
C ARG A 628 -4.27 19.33 -5.30
N ARG A 629 -4.58 20.13 -4.27
CA ARG A 629 -4.77 19.56 -2.93
C ARG A 629 -5.85 18.49 -2.95
N SER A 630 -5.70 17.50 -2.10
CA SER A 630 -6.64 16.39 -1.96
C SER A 630 -8.06 16.90 -1.68
N ARG A 631 -9.07 16.29 -2.31
CA ARG A 631 -10.49 16.53 -1.99
C ARG A 631 -10.81 16.32 -0.53
N PHE A 632 -10.10 15.43 0.15
CA PHE A 632 -10.28 15.14 1.57
C PHE A 632 -10.00 16.36 2.45
N ILE A 633 -9.13 17.27 2.03
CA ILE A 633 -8.91 18.55 2.71
C ILE A 633 -10.13 19.47 2.57
N ASP A 634 -10.75 19.49 1.38
CA ASP A 634 -11.94 20.29 1.10
C ASP A 634 -13.20 19.74 1.80
N GLU A 635 -13.19 18.46 2.14
CA GLU A 635 -14.25 17.79 2.90
C GLU A 635 -14.18 18.06 4.41
N ILE A 636 -13.06 18.56 4.93
CA ILE A 636 -12.96 19.01 6.32
C ILE A 636 -13.71 20.34 6.46
N PRO A 637 -14.69 20.46 7.39
CA PRO A 637 -15.39 21.74 7.60
C PRO A 637 -14.40 22.82 8.01
N GLY A 638 -14.39 23.95 7.29
CA GLY A 638 -13.36 24.99 7.41
C GLY A 638 -13.20 25.60 8.81
N GLN A 639 -14.19 25.45 9.69
CA GLN A 639 -14.09 25.88 11.09
C GLN A 639 -13.14 25.04 11.94
N TYR A 640 -12.81 23.81 11.51
CA TYR A 640 -11.91 22.90 12.19
C TYR A 640 -10.53 22.85 11.55
N LEU A 641 -10.32 23.57 10.42
CA LEU A 641 -9.08 23.61 9.67
C LEU A 641 -8.37 24.94 9.87
N ASP A 642 -7.12 24.90 10.31
CA ASP A 642 -6.20 26.04 10.33
C ASP A 642 -5.32 25.99 9.09
N THR A 643 -5.55 26.95 8.17
CA THR A 643 -4.70 27.12 7.00
C THR A 643 -3.80 28.33 7.25
N GLU A 644 -2.49 28.19 7.13
CA GLU A 644 -1.54 29.30 7.33
C GLU A 644 -1.83 30.54 6.44
N GLN A 645 -2.66 30.42 5.41
CA GLN A 645 -3.14 31.55 4.61
C GLN A 645 -4.06 32.52 5.39
N ARG A 646 -4.78 32.08 6.42
CA ARG A 646 -5.63 32.96 7.22
C ARG A 646 -4.83 33.98 8.05
N VAL A 647 -3.58 33.69 8.36
CA VAL A 647 -2.71 34.60 9.13
C VAL A 647 -2.24 35.78 8.28
N SER A 648 -2.12 35.62 6.96
CA SER A 648 -1.76 36.72 6.05
C SER A 648 -2.94 37.66 5.79
N GLU A 649 -4.17 37.18 5.75
CA GLU A 649 -5.37 38.01 5.55
C GLU A 649 -5.77 38.81 6.78
N GLN A 650 -5.56 38.29 7.99
CA GLN A 650 -5.84 39.02 9.23
C GLN A 650 -4.75 40.04 9.61
N ARG A 651 -3.53 39.95 9.06
CA ARG A 651 -2.47 40.94 9.28
C ARG A 651 -2.53 42.15 8.37
N VAL A 652 -3.39 42.19 7.36
CA VAL A 652 -3.50 43.32 6.40
C VAL A 652 -4.48 44.41 6.89
N VAL A 653 -5.15 44.23 8.02
CA VAL A 653 -6.03 45.28 8.59
C VAL A 653 -5.47 45.80 9.92
N LYS A 654 -4.34 46.43 9.87
CA LYS A 654 -3.96 47.53 10.77
C LYS A 654 -3.10 48.54 10.02
N ASN A 655 -3.78 49.48 9.41
CA ASN A 655 -3.18 50.72 8.93
C ASN A 655 -2.37 51.40 10.03
N THR A 656 -1.10 51.65 9.76
CA THR A 656 -0.44 52.81 10.29
C THR A 656 0.21 53.53 9.13
N GLU A 657 -0.30 54.73 8.89
CA GLU A 657 0.23 55.71 7.97
C GLU A 657 1.73 55.94 8.21
N ARG A 658 2.53 55.82 7.14
CA ARG A 658 3.89 56.42 7.07
C ARG A 658 4.04 57.19 5.78
N PRO A 659 4.72 58.33 5.82
CA PRO A 659 4.72 59.33 4.75
C PRO A 659 5.62 58.91 3.58
N ALA A 660 5.18 59.38 2.41
CA ALA A 660 5.90 59.24 1.15
C ALA A 660 7.28 59.90 1.17
N LYS A 661 8.29 59.18 0.60
CA LYS A 661 9.36 59.73 -0.22
C LYS A 661 10.33 58.61 -0.65
N TYR A 662 10.34 58.25 -1.85
CA TYR A 662 11.41 58.32 -2.85
C TYR A 662 10.96 57.56 -4.12
N GLN A 663 10.87 58.31 -5.20
CA GLN A 663 10.70 57.80 -6.56
C GLN A 663 12.03 57.22 -7.04
N TYR A 664 12.00 55.96 -7.53
CA TYR A 664 12.87 55.53 -8.61
C TYR A 664 12.01 54.77 -9.62
N GLY A 665 12.06 55.23 -10.87
CA GLY A 665 11.22 54.73 -11.95
C GLY A 665 11.66 53.35 -12.44
N ALA A 666 10.74 52.45 -12.46
CA ALA A 666 10.77 51.28 -13.30
C ALA A 666 9.43 51.22 -14.06
N LYS A 667 9.52 51.06 -15.38
CA LYS A 667 8.38 51.07 -16.28
C LYS A 667 7.43 49.94 -15.89
N ALA A 668 6.24 50.30 -15.47
CA ALA A 668 5.15 49.37 -15.20
C ALA A 668 4.64 48.76 -16.50
N GLY A 669 4.76 47.45 -16.65
CA GLY A 669 4.00 46.66 -17.62
C GLY A 669 2.53 46.67 -17.23
N LYS A 670 1.65 46.82 -18.20
CA LYS A 670 0.17 46.87 -18.02
C LYS A 670 -0.32 45.58 -17.38
N PRO A 671 -1.28 45.64 -16.45
CA PRO A 671 -1.91 44.43 -15.91
C PRO A 671 -2.70 43.71 -16.98
N TYR A 672 -2.46 42.41 -17.12
CA TYR A 672 -3.23 41.54 -18.01
C TYR A 672 -4.62 41.29 -17.40
N ASN A 673 -5.66 41.60 -18.16
CA ASN A 673 -7.04 41.29 -17.80
C ASN A 673 -7.35 39.83 -18.11
N LEU A 674 -7.94 39.10 -17.16
CA LEU A 674 -8.37 37.69 -17.33
C LEU A 674 -9.43 37.48 -18.44
N SER A 675 -10.01 38.55 -18.98
CA SER A 675 -11.00 38.51 -20.06
C SER A 675 -10.42 38.23 -21.45
N ASP A 676 -9.09 38.26 -21.62
CA ASP A 676 -8.45 38.07 -22.93
C ASP A 676 -8.05 36.63 -23.24
N PHE A 677 -8.26 35.68 -22.29
CA PHE A 677 -8.13 34.25 -22.55
C PHE A 677 -9.45 33.67 -23.08
N LYS A 678 -9.72 33.91 -24.36
CA LYS A 678 -10.68 33.09 -25.09
C LYS A 678 -10.09 31.69 -25.27
N VAL A 679 -10.56 30.73 -24.48
CA VAL A 679 -10.39 29.30 -24.76
C VAL A 679 -11.10 29.06 -26.09
N LYS A 680 -10.35 28.84 -27.17
CA LYS A 680 -10.90 28.37 -28.43
C LYS A 680 -11.59 27.04 -28.21
N PRO A 681 -12.83 26.83 -28.64
CA PRO A 681 -13.43 25.50 -28.61
C PRO A 681 -12.56 24.56 -29.44
N VAL A 682 -12.34 23.36 -28.95
CA VAL A 682 -11.71 22.25 -29.65
C VAL A 682 -12.62 21.91 -30.85
N GLY A 683 -12.34 22.48 -32.03
CA GLY A 683 -13.24 22.34 -33.19
C GLY A 683 -12.63 22.51 -34.56
N GLU A 684 -11.49 23.18 -34.73
CA GLU A 684 -10.86 23.34 -36.02
C GLU A 684 -9.34 23.18 -35.94
N LEU A 685 -8.82 22.18 -36.67
CA LEU A 685 -7.40 21.97 -36.85
C LEU A 685 -6.87 22.96 -37.89
N ASP A 686 -5.70 23.54 -37.63
CA ASP A 686 -5.04 24.49 -38.55
C ASP A 686 -4.45 23.80 -39.83
N TYR A 687 -4.64 22.47 -39.95
CA TYR A 687 -4.12 21.63 -41.04
C TYR A 687 -5.15 20.55 -41.44
N GLN A 688 -4.99 20.07 -42.69
CA GLN A 688 -5.86 19.07 -43.33
C GLN A 688 -5.05 17.86 -43.80
N VAL A 689 -5.73 16.78 -44.19
CA VAL A 689 -5.10 15.63 -44.85
C VAL A 689 -4.37 16.11 -46.11
N GLY A 690 -3.11 15.71 -46.23
CA GLY A 690 -2.20 16.16 -47.30
C GLY A 690 -1.29 17.33 -46.92
N ASP A 691 -1.57 18.06 -45.86
CA ASP A 691 -0.71 19.17 -45.42
C ASP A 691 0.61 18.69 -44.82
N ARG A 692 1.65 19.47 -45.02
CA ARG A 692 2.95 19.31 -44.38
C ARG A 692 2.91 19.94 -43.00
N VAL A 693 3.24 19.12 -41.97
CA VAL A 693 3.25 19.55 -40.57
C VAL A 693 4.59 19.25 -39.92
N LYS A 694 4.95 20.04 -38.92
CA LYS A 694 6.16 19.85 -38.12
C LYS A 694 5.78 19.49 -36.67
N HIS A 695 6.30 18.38 -36.19
CA HIS A 695 6.28 17.96 -34.81
C HIS A 695 7.62 18.20 -34.12
N ILE A 696 7.63 18.59 -32.86
CA ILE A 696 8.87 18.96 -32.13
C ILE A 696 9.87 17.78 -32.13
N LYS A 697 9.40 16.56 -31.83
CA LYS A 697 10.23 15.37 -31.70
C LYS A 697 10.45 14.60 -33.02
N PHE A 698 9.45 14.56 -33.92
CA PHE A 698 9.49 13.70 -35.11
C PHE A 698 9.85 14.44 -36.40
N GLY A 699 10.02 15.76 -36.33
CA GLY A 699 10.38 16.56 -37.50
C GLY A 699 9.19 16.85 -38.41
N VAL A 700 9.48 16.98 -39.72
CA VAL A 700 8.47 17.29 -40.73
C VAL A 700 7.87 16.03 -41.31
N GLY A 701 6.56 16.05 -41.57
CA GLY A 701 5.82 14.93 -42.14
C GLY A 701 4.55 15.39 -42.83
N THR A 702 3.85 14.49 -43.52
CA THR A 702 2.59 14.74 -44.22
C THR A 702 1.43 14.09 -43.48
N VAL A 703 0.37 14.85 -43.25
CA VAL A 703 -0.86 14.34 -42.63
C VAL A 703 -1.56 13.38 -43.59
N GLN A 704 -1.71 12.12 -43.16
CA GLN A 704 -2.32 11.08 -43.99
C GLN A 704 -3.80 10.88 -43.68
N GLU A 705 -4.18 11.03 -42.42
CA GLU A 705 -5.53 10.74 -41.96
C GLU A 705 -5.87 11.58 -40.73
N ILE A 706 -7.12 12.04 -40.65
CA ILE A 706 -7.66 12.73 -39.47
C ILE A 706 -8.98 12.09 -39.15
N THR A 707 -9.08 11.44 -37.99
CA THR A 707 -10.29 10.76 -37.50
C THR A 707 -10.83 11.49 -36.29
N LYS A 708 -12.13 11.83 -36.31
CA LYS A 708 -12.79 12.50 -35.20
C LYS A 708 -13.13 11.50 -34.09
N GLY A 709 -12.45 11.56 -32.96
CA GLY A 709 -12.80 10.85 -31.72
C GLY A 709 -13.82 11.62 -30.88
N GLY A 710 -14.30 11.02 -29.79
CA GLY A 710 -15.37 11.59 -28.95
C GLY A 710 -15.02 12.96 -28.31
N ARG A 711 -13.76 13.27 -28.06
CA ARG A 711 -13.28 14.52 -27.42
C ARG A 711 -12.08 15.19 -28.12
N ASP A 712 -11.42 14.50 -29.06
CA ASP A 712 -10.24 14.99 -29.77
C ASP A 712 -10.14 14.36 -31.16
N PHE A 713 -9.26 14.90 -32.02
CA PHE A 713 -8.96 14.32 -33.33
C PHE A 713 -7.72 13.43 -33.25
N GLU A 714 -7.82 12.19 -33.72
CA GLU A 714 -6.67 11.32 -33.96
C GLU A 714 -6.09 11.65 -35.37
N VAL A 715 -4.81 12.00 -35.39
CA VAL A 715 -4.11 12.41 -36.61
C VAL A 715 -2.99 11.42 -36.92
N ALA A 716 -3.02 10.81 -38.09
CA ALA A 716 -1.92 10.00 -38.60
C ALA A 716 -1.02 10.85 -39.54
N VAL A 717 0.26 10.94 -39.15
CA VAL A 717 1.26 11.71 -39.93
C VAL A 717 2.36 10.76 -40.40
N GLU A 718 2.70 10.81 -41.66
CA GLU A 718 3.88 10.16 -42.25
C GLU A 718 5.06 11.12 -42.16
N PHE A 719 5.94 10.89 -41.19
CA PHE A 719 7.13 11.72 -40.98
C PHE A 719 8.30 11.27 -41.87
N ASP A 720 9.01 12.23 -42.42
CA ASP A 720 10.10 12.01 -43.39
C ASP A 720 11.24 11.12 -42.83
N ARG A 721 11.46 11.09 -41.50
CA ARG A 721 12.55 10.36 -40.86
C ARG A 721 12.14 9.13 -40.07
N VAL A 722 10.91 9.09 -39.56
CA VAL A 722 10.49 8.06 -38.57
C VAL A 722 9.24 7.29 -39.00
N GLY A 723 8.75 7.51 -40.26
CA GLY A 723 7.59 6.81 -40.78
C GLY A 723 6.26 7.25 -40.16
N ARG A 724 5.23 6.42 -40.35
CA ARG A 724 3.86 6.72 -39.93
C ARG A 724 3.67 6.65 -38.43
N LYS A 725 3.14 7.75 -37.83
CA LYS A 725 2.76 7.83 -36.40
C LYS A 725 1.34 8.35 -36.27
N LYS A 726 0.57 7.74 -35.33
CA LYS A 726 -0.75 8.21 -34.94
C LYS A 726 -0.65 8.94 -33.60
N MET A 727 -1.33 10.07 -33.46
CA MET A 727 -1.30 10.91 -32.27
C MET A 727 -2.57 11.74 -32.12
N PHE A 728 -2.90 12.14 -30.90
CA PHE A 728 -4.03 13.04 -30.67
C PHE A 728 -3.64 14.50 -30.91
N ALA A 729 -4.49 15.23 -31.65
CA ALA A 729 -4.19 16.59 -32.11
C ALA A 729 -3.90 17.58 -30.98
N SER A 730 -4.60 17.46 -29.84
CA SER A 730 -4.41 18.30 -28.65
C SER A 730 -3.01 18.15 -28.04
N PHE A 731 -2.42 16.95 -28.11
CA PHE A 731 -1.11 16.63 -27.54
C PHE A 731 0.03 16.77 -28.57
N ALA A 732 -0.25 16.54 -29.82
CA ALA A 732 0.75 16.50 -30.89
C ALA A 732 1.39 17.87 -31.21
N LYS A 733 0.77 18.99 -30.82
CA LYS A 733 1.26 20.36 -31.09
C LYS A 733 1.81 20.53 -32.50
N LEU A 734 1.17 19.89 -33.48
CA LEU A 734 1.57 19.97 -34.89
C LEU A 734 1.40 21.41 -35.40
N LYS A 735 2.40 21.90 -36.11
CA LYS A 735 2.37 23.21 -36.80
C LYS A 735 2.45 23.00 -38.27
N LYS A 736 1.53 23.62 -39.01
CA LYS A 736 1.56 23.61 -40.50
C LYS A 736 2.85 24.27 -40.99
N VAL A 737 3.56 23.58 -41.87
CA VAL A 737 4.73 24.11 -42.56
C VAL A 737 4.25 24.74 -43.85
N LYS A 738 4.57 26.03 -44.06
CA LYS A 738 4.22 26.76 -45.31
C LYS A 738 5.01 26.23 -46.48
#